data_b49d39d32881bc6ef6bfa35a001a893d
#
_entry.id   b49d39d32881bc6ef6bfa35a001a893d
#
_cell.length_a   1.000
_cell.length_b   1.000
_cell.length_c   1.000
_cell.angle_alpha   90.00
_cell.angle_beta   90.00
_cell.angle_gamma   90.00
#
_symmetry.space_group_name_H-M   'P 1'
#
loop_
_entity.id
_entity.type
_entity.pdbx_description
1 polymer ?
#
loop_
_entity_poly.entity_id
_entity_poly.type
_entity_poly.pdbx_seq_one_letter_code
_entity_poly.pdbx_strand_id
1 'polypeptide(L)'
;ATVETKTSNLTFEGKVFGKSKDNKWNLMTERAEYKKEGDRVTTTARTKVVNNEKKMELEADRVETTTAFKEVKGIGNVIYKQADKNLNSNEATNYDDAQKTNAVGNVVYKDSKGTMNSNSAIYDIVKKQVEATGNVKYQGKDLMVTAAKAYYDETTQITRGTGGGTFHYKPKNITGSYVDGVYDLKNELLTTGSKYVLNYDGYVVNGTNMVYAFKAGDATLNSNFAIRKQNFVISGTSGNINTNSKNIFSNNMMMRSDQGDVIKSKTGEGNFEKREFKFDGNVNGKIRGNVKDFVADPKKMVDSEAIYFRGNTAKVYFLVHKNKDYSVTRSEIKGNVNMNYKEINLNSQYNEIDTSKNLIMARDKVMMNFRGNTQMTSNFIYLDLNTEKGYAQNNVKIVSNIDGIGSVNISADKATIDNKARKLILDGNVETYRGKTKVTSKKATYYVDQKILENEQNIKINYYLQKNDSNTQTTGKADPKDTAAVDNVYSRLNINADDVKNNTSLNLVKSMVASNGVNTQVKWTSSNINAIDVTGKINKQFYGGTSKTVTLNANIVSKNAQKIKSFNLTVPSETVLEMLKRGSSNIYIPVVSRIGTEITLPRTVGINTFKGMIQVPVTWKANGAVVSDRINVNAYNSELEGTLTYLGTNYTKTYRIKLNQ
;
A
#
# COMPACT_ATOMS: atom_id res chain seq x y z
N ALA A 1 -53.70 1.81 60.73
CA ALA A 1 -53.54 2.97 59.85
C ALA A 1 -53.96 4.25 60.62
N THR A 2 -53.25 5.34 60.42
CA THR A 2 -53.55 6.65 60.96
C THR A 2 -54.06 7.54 59.83
N VAL A 3 -55.08 8.31 60.07
CA VAL A 3 -55.70 9.26 59.10
C VAL A 3 -55.49 10.68 59.57
N GLU A 4 -54.90 11.52 58.77
CA GLU A 4 -54.82 12.96 58.97
C GLU A 4 -56.04 13.62 58.31
N THR A 5 -57.03 14.00 59.12
CA THR A 5 -58.34 14.43 58.60
C THR A 5 -58.31 15.73 57.82
N LYS A 6 -57.37 16.64 58.05
CA LYS A 6 -57.23 17.91 57.33
C LYS A 6 -56.73 17.73 55.89
N THR A 7 -55.84 16.80 55.68
CA THR A 7 -55.19 16.57 54.38
C THR A 7 -55.69 15.31 53.71
N SER A 8 -56.43 14.45 54.38
CA SER A 8 -56.83 13.09 53.96
C SER A 8 -55.61 12.20 53.64
N ASN A 9 -54.50 12.47 54.31
CA ASN A 9 -53.28 11.61 54.21
C ASN A 9 -53.44 10.38 55.13
N LEU A 10 -52.88 9.23 54.69
CA LEU A 10 -52.99 7.97 55.44
C LEU A 10 -51.61 7.46 55.72
N THR A 11 -51.34 6.99 56.95
CA THR A 11 -50.15 6.25 57.31
C THR A 11 -50.56 4.84 57.73
N PHE A 12 -49.87 3.86 57.16
CA PHE A 12 -50.01 2.43 57.38
C PHE A 12 -48.75 1.86 58.02
N GLU A 13 -48.89 1.09 59.10
CA GLU A 13 -47.80 0.42 59.80
C GLU A 13 -48.15 -1.03 60.07
N GLY A 14 -47.06 -1.89 60.16
CA GLY A 14 -47.13 -3.33 60.27
C GLY A 14 -47.05 -4.00 58.90
N LYS A 15 -47.62 -5.18 58.72
CA LYS A 15 -47.65 -5.86 57.45
C LYS A 15 -48.59 -5.18 56.47
N VAL A 16 -48.07 -4.18 55.75
CA VAL A 16 -48.88 -3.39 54.78
C VAL A 16 -48.85 -4.14 53.43
N PHE A 17 -50.05 -4.38 52.91
CA PHE A 17 -50.28 -4.94 51.59
C PHE A 17 -51.13 -3.96 50.77
N GLY A 18 -50.57 -3.47 49.69
CA GLY A 18 -51.23 -2.61 48.71
C GLY A 18 -51.48 -3.34 47.40
N LYS A 19 -52.61 -3.04 46.74
CA LYS A 19 -52.97 -3.64 45.47
C LYS A 19 -53.54 -2.58 44.53
N SER A 20 -53.14 -2.62 43.24
CA SER A 20 -53.74 -1.74 42.24
C SER A 20 -55.22 -2.12 41.99
N LYS A 21 -56.02 -1.15 41.53
CA LYS A 21 -57.43 -1.35 41.22
C LYS A 21 -57.69 -2.45 40.19
N ASP A 22 -56.79 -2.62 39.22
CA ASP A 22 -56.84 -3.64 38.18
C ASP A 22 -56.23 -5.01 38.59
N ASN A 23 -55.83 -5.14 39.86
CA ASN A 23 -55.22 -6.34 40.45
C ASN A 23 -53.90 -6.78 39.81
N LYS A 24 -53.26 -5.98 38.97
CA LYS A 24 -52.01 -6.35 38.31
C LYS A 24 -50.79 -6.17 39.22
N TRP A 25 -50.84 -5.16 40.08
CA TRP A 25 -49.73 -4.79 40.96
C TRP A 25 -50.02 -5.10 42.43
N ASN A 26 -49.04 -5.57 43.12
CA ASN A 26 -49.04 -5.79 44.57
C ASN A 26 -47.82 -5.10 45.18
N LEU A 27 -48.02 -4.43 46.34
CA LEU A 27 -46.96 -3.81 47.14
C LEU A 27 -47.00 -4.43 48.53
N MET A 28 -45.85 -4.78 49.05
CA MET A 28 -45.67 -5.37 50.39
C MET A 28 -44.57 -4.59 51.12
N THR A 29 -44.86 -4.05 52.31
CA THR A 29 -43.95 -3.28 53.13
C THR A 29 -44.37 -3.33 54.60
N GLU A 30 -43.53 -2.83 55.51
CA GLU A 30 -43.87 -2.65 56.92
C GLU A 30 -44.47 -1.26 57.20
N ARG A 31 -44.19 -0.24 56.36
CA ARG A 31 -44.70 1.10 56.54
C ARG A 31 -44.91 1.81 55.20
N ALA A 32 -46.09 2.41 55.04
CA ALA A 32 -46.44 3.21 53.86
C ALA A 32 -47.21 4.47 54.25
N GLU A 33 -47.00 5.54 53.54
CA GLU A 33 -47.70 6.81 53.63
C GLU A 33 -48.40 7.08 52.27
N TYR A 34 -49.66 7.41 52.33
CA TYR A 34 -50.42 7.85 51.17
C TYR A 34 -50.77 9.36 51.35
N LYS A 35 -50.39 10.12 50.32
CA LYS A 35 -50.77 11.53 50.21
C LYS A 35 -51.82 11.69 49.11
N LYS A 36 -53.01 12.18 49.48
CA LYS A 36 -54.13 12.34 48.53
C LYS A 36 -53.81 13.38 47.48
N GLU A 37 -53.14 14.48 47.89
CA GLU A 37 -52.63 15.47 46.97
C GLU A 37 -51.49 14.85 46.17
N GLY A 38 -51.64 14.78 44.84
CA GLY A 38 -50.71 14.15 43.92
C GLY A 38 -50.76 12.60 43.83
N ASP A 39 -51.75 11.96 44.47
CA ASP A 39 -51.96 10.49 44.47
C ASP A 39 -50.67 9.72 44.74
N ARG A 40 -49.92 10.06 45.81
CA ARG A 40 -48.59 9.54 46.06
C ARG A 40 -48.58 8.55 47.21
N VAL A 41 -48.06 7.36 46.96
CA VAL A 41 -47.70 6.34 47.93
C VAL A 41 -46.20 6.30 48.14
N THR A 42 -45.74 6.47 49.38
CA THR A 42 -44.31 6.41 49.75
C THR A 42 -44.15 5.39 50.86
N THR A 43 -43.17 4.49 50.72
CA THR A 43 -42.78 3.54 51.77
C THR A 43 -41.52 4.01 52.45
N THR A 44 -41.33 3.66 53.74
CA THR A 44 -40.17 4.01 54.52
C THR A 44 -39.48 2.80 55.13
N ALA A 45 -39.79 1.61 54.62
CA ALA A 45 -39.19 0.34 54.97
C ALA A 45 -38.93 -0.50 53.69
N ARG A 46 -38.12 -1.51 53.78
CA ARG A 46 -37.85 -2.46 52.67
C ARG A 46 -39.18 -2.88 52.05
N THR A 47 -39.32 -2.65 50.77
CA THR A 47 -40.58 -2.81 50.05
C THR A 47 -40.40 -3.71 48.86
N LYS A 48 -41.33 -4.61 48.67
CA LYS A 48 -41.44 -5.47 47.49
C LYS A 48 -42.69 -5.06 46.69
N VAL A 49 -42.48 -4.81 45.39
CA VAL A 49 -43.55 -4.53 44.43
C VAL A 49 -43.53 -5.60 43.36
N VAL A 50 -44.66 -6.21 43.06
CA VAL A 50 -44.79 -7.30 42.07
C VAL A 50 -45.85 -6.96 41.04
N ASN A 51 -45.51 -7.11 39.75
CA ASN A 51 -46.47 -7.14 38.67
C ASN A 51 -46.66 -8.59 38.20
N ASN A 52 -47.81 -9.17 38.50
CA ASN A 52 -48.07 -10.60 38.22
C ASN A 52 -48.20 -10.89 36.71
N GLU A 53 -48.76 -9.95 35.94
CA GLU A 53 -48.95 -10.09 34.49
C GLU A 53 -47.60 -10.08 33.75
N LYS A 54 -46.73 -9.15 34.10
CA LYS A 54 -45.41 -8.98 33.49
C LYS A 54 -44.33 -9.86 34.13
N LYS A 55 -44.65 -10.65 35.16
CA LYS A 55 -43.71 -11.46 35.98
C LYS A 55 -42.52 -10.62 36.43
N MET A 56 -42.78 -9.44 36.92
CA MET A 56 -41.82 -8.46 37.35
C MET A 56 -41.84 -8.28 38.86
N GLU A 57 -40.67 -8.16 39.45
CA GLU A 57 -40.49 -7.91 40.87
C GLU A 57 -39.49 -6.79 41.08
N LEU A 58 -39.81 -5.81 41.92
CA LEU A 58 -38.93 -4.73 42.35
C LEU A 58 -38.86 -4.73 43.87
N GLU A 59 -37.67 -4.81 44.42
CA GLU A 59 -37.41 -4.63 45.84
C GLU A 59 -36.48 -3.44 46.06
N ALA A 60 -36.79 -2.58 47.07
CA ALA A 60 -35.99 -1.41 47.41
C ALA A 60 -36.13 -1.05 48.88
N ASP A 61 -35.20 -0.28 49.45
CA ASP A 61 -35.30 0.20 50.81
C ASP A 61 -36.48 1.14 51.00
N ARG A 62 -36.82 1.88 49.94
CA ARG A 62 -37.97 2.74 49.84
C ARG A 62 -38.59 2.68 48.45
N VAL A 63 -39.90 2.77 48.36
CA VAL A 63 -40.62 2.84 47.08
C VAL A 63 -41.53 4.09 47.09
N GLU A 64 -41.54 4.80 45.98
CA GLU A 64 -42.49 5.85 45.68
C GLU A 64 -43.32 5.43 44.45
N THR A 65 -44.66 5.54 44.56
CA THR A 65 -45.55 5.16 43.47
C THR A 65 -46.86 5.94 43.57
N THR A 66 -47.79 5.73 42.64
CA THR A 66 -49.17 6.15 42.68
C THR A 66 -50.08 4.97 43.01
N THR A 67 -51.36 5.20 43.36
CA THR A 67 -52.32 4.09 43.58
C THR A 67 -52.58 3.26 42.33
N ALA A 68 -52.35 3.83 41.13
CA ALA A 68 -52.42 3.14 39.84
C ALA A 68 -51.11 2.43 39.42
N PHE A 69 -50.03 2.58 40.19
CA PHE A 69 -48.69 2.01 39.86
C PHE A 69 -48.17 2.36 38.46
N LYS A 70 -48.60 3.51 37.89
CA LYS A 70 -48.11 3.96 36.57
C LYS A 70 -46.62 4.24 36.55
N GLU A 71 -46.11 4.72 37.68
CA GLU A 71 -44.69 4.90 37.95
C GLU A 71 -44.38 4.25 39.30
N VAL A 72 -43.35 3.37 39.29
CA VAL A 72 -42.87 2.71 40.49
C VAL A 72 -41.37 3.01 40.62
N LYS A 73 -41.02 3.87 41.57
CA LYS A 73 -39.63 4.26 41.84
C LYS A 73 -39.12 3.58 43.11
N GLY A 74 -38.12 2.70 42.96
CA GLY A 74 -37.38 2.11 44.06
C GLY A 74 -36.15 2.98 44.36
N ILE A 75 -35.84 3.20 45.63
CA ILE A 75 -34.69 3.99 46.11
C ILE A 75 -33.98 3.21 47.20
N GLY A 76 -32.67 3.11 47.08
CA GLY A 76 -31.77 2.34 47.96
C GLY A 76 -31.82 0.85 47.70
N ASN A 77 -30.65 0.26 47.43
CA ASN A 77 -30.43 -1.18 47.24
C ASN A 77 -31.52 -1.84 46.37
N VAL A 78 -31.81 -1.22 45.22
CA VAL A 78 -32.88 -1.70 44.33
C VAL A 78 -32.46 -3.01 43.69
N ILE A 79 -33.37 -4.00 43.73
CA ILE A 79 -33.29 -5.26 43.01
C ILE A 79 -34.53 -5.36 42.13
N TYR A 80 -34.31 -5.37 40.80
CA TYR A 80 -35.38 -5.57 39.82
C TYR A 80 -35.17 -6.91 39.11
N LYS A 81 -36.22 -7.72 39.07
CA LYS A 81 -36.20 -9.04 38.42
C LYS A 81 -37.32 -9.15 37.42
N GLN A 82 -37.02 -9.73 36.25
CA GLN A 82 -38.02 -10.07 35.25
C GLN A 82 -37.55 -11.29 34.46
N ALA A 83 -38.26 -12.39 34.52
CA ALA A 83 -37.85 -13.66 33.94
C ALA A 83 -36.43 -14.11 34.42
N ASP A 84 -35.49 -14.27 33.50
CA ASP A 84 -34.10 -14.63 33.78
C ASP A 84 -33.19 -13.41 34.02
N LYS A 85 -33.74 -12.22 34.03
CA LYS A 85 -33.02 -10.95 34.16
C LYS A 85 -33.04 -10.41 35.57
N ASN A 86 -31.88 -9.93 35.99
CA ASN A 86 -31.72 -9.27 37.27
C ASN A 86 -31.00 -7.93 37.08
N LEU A 87 -31.57 -6.87 37.62
CA LEU A 87 -30.93 -5.55 37.61
C LEU A 87 -30.85 -5.02 39.03
N ASN A 88 -29.67 -4.65 39.48
CA ASN A 88 -29.40 -4.00 40.74
C ASN A 88 -28.97 -2.55 40.48
N SER A 89 -29.38 -1.62 41.34
CA SER A 89 -29.01 -0.19 41.25
C SER A 89 -29.25 0.54 42.56
N ASN A 90 -28.78 1.79 42.65
CA ASN A 90 -29.15 2.66 43.77
C ASN A 90 -30.59 3.14 43.66
N GLU A 91 -31.01 3.44 42.45
CA GLU A 91 -32.42 3.82 42.14
C GLU A 91 -32.85 3.13 40.86
N ALA A 92 -34.12 2.74 40.81
CA ALA A 92 -34.78 2.35 39.55
C ALA A 92 -36.22 2.83 39.51
N THR A 93 -36.64 3.30 38.35
CA THR A 93 -38.03 3.74 38.10
C THR A 93 -38.60 2.91 36.93
N ASN A 94 -39.69 2.20 37.20
CA ASN A 94 -40.47 1.54 36.16
C ASN A 94 -41.63 2.42 35.76
N TYR A 95 -41.75 2.70 34.47
CA TYR A 95 -42.85 3.45 33.85
C TYR A 95 -43.76 2.44 33.14
N ASP A 96 -44.93 2.17 33.74
CA ASP A 96 -45.81 1.12 33.25
C ASP A 96 -46.40 1.43 31.87
N ASP A 97 -46.89 2.66 31.69
CA ASP A 97 -47.45 3.12 30.41
C ASP A 97 -46.40 3.16 29.28
N ALA A 98 -45.17 3.59 29.58
CA ALA A 98 -44.07 3.64 28.63
C ALA A 98 -43.37 2.29 28.46
N GLN A 99 -43.66 1.31 29.31
CA GLN A 99 -43.03 0.00 29.39
C GLN A 99 -41.48 0.08 29.40
N LYS A 100 -40.95 0.97 30.24
CA LYS A 100 -39.52 1.24 30.41
C LYS A 100 -39.12 1.20 31.88
N THR A 101 -37.91 0.72 32.11
CA THR A 101 -37.26 0.80 33.41
C THR A 101 -35.98 1.61 33.30
N ASN A 102 -35.87 2.68 34.07
CA ASN A 102 -34.67 3.49 34.20
C ASN A 102 -33.97 3.11 35.49
N ALA A 103 -32.67 2.84 35.47
CA ALA A 103 -31.85 2.56 36.64
C ALA A 103 -30.67 3.53 36.70
N VAL A 104 -30.36 3.99 37.92
CA VAL A 104 -29.30 4.97 38.16
C VAL A 104 -28.48 4.60 39.40
N GLY A 105 -27.16 4.75 39.26
CA GLY A 105 -26.20 4.53 40.33
C GLY A 105 -25.84 3.04 40.50
N ASN A 106 -24.58 2.68 40.25
CA ASN A 106 -24.03 1.33 40.41
C ASN A 106 -24.90 0.25 39.74
N VAL A 107 -25.35 0.52 38.51
CA VAL A 107 -26.22 -0.40 37.79
C VAL A 107 -25.48 -1.69 37.45
N VAL A 108 -26.03 -2.83 37.84
CA VAL A 108 -25.58 -4.17 37.48
C VAL A 108 -26.75 -4.92 36.86
N TYR A 109 -26.67 -5.14 35.55
CA TYR A 109 -27.61 -5.98 34.81
C TYR A 109 -27.01 -7.36 34.59
N LYS A 110 -27.77 -8.43 34.84
CA LYS A 110 -27.34 -9.80 34.66
C LYS A 110 -28.45 -10.60 33.97
N ASP A 111 -28.04 -11.36 32.94
CA ASP A 111 -28.85 -12.36 32.26
C ASP A 111 -28.07 -13.69 32.09
N SER A 112 -28.64 -14.63 31.34
CA SER A 112 -27.99 -15.94 31.03
C SER A 112 -26.69 -15.82 30.24
N LYS A 113 -26.41 -14.69 29.59
CA LYS A 113 -25.24 -14.49 28.70
C LYS A 113 -24.10 -13.76 29.39
N GLY A 114 -24.37 -12.96 30.40
CA GLY A 114 -23.32 -12.22 31.06
C GLY A 114 -23.81 -11.20 32.08
N THR A 115 -22.88 -10.36 32.48
CA THR A 115 -23.13 -9.26 33.42
C THR A 115 -22.68 -7.95 32.79
N MET A 116 -23.52 -6.90 32.88
CA MET A 116 -23.19 -5.57 32.45
C MET A 116 -23.25 -4.61 33.64
N ASN A 117 -22.21 -3.81 33.84
CA ASN A 117 -22.15 -2.75 34.82
C ASN A 117 -22.20 -1.38 34.11
N SER A 118 -22.82 -0.38 34.71
CA SER A 118 -22.88 1.00 34.20
C SER A 118 -23.25 2.00 35.32
N ASN A 119 -23.12 3.30 35.00
CA ASN A 119 -23.61 4.32 35.93
C ASN A 119 -25.15 4.46 35.85
N SER A 120 -25.70 4.29 34.63
CA SER A 120 -27.16 4.28 34.42
C SER A 120 -27.53 3.34 33.26
N ALA A 121 -28.76 2.85 33.29
CA ALA A 121 -29.31 2.04 32.22
C ALA A 121 -30.80 2.31 32.02
N ILE A 122 -31.27 2.19 30.80
CA ILE A 122 -32.68 2.23 30.41
C ILE A 122 -32.97 0.90 29.72
N TYR A 123 -33.96 0.18 30.23
CA TYR A 123 -34.48 -1.02 29.60
C TYR A 123 -35.85 -0.73 28.99
N ASP A 124 -35.96 -0.85 27.67
CA ASP A 124 -37.22 -0.78 26.93
C ASP A 124 -37.77 -2.21 26.81
N ILE A 125 -38.84 -2.49 27.54
CA ILE A 125 -39.41 -3.84 27.68
C ILE A 125 -40.04 -4.29 26.36
N VAL A 126 -40.69 -3.40 25.61
CA VAL A 126 -41.36 -3.70 24.34
C VAL A 126 -40.33 -3.99 23.26
N LYS A 127 -39.35 -3.12 23.14
CA LYS A 127 -38.28 -3.27 22.14
C LYS A 127 -37.25 -4.33 22.53
N LYS A 128 -37.25 -4.76 23.78
CA LYS A 128 -36.22 -5.67 24.36
C LYS A 128 -34.83 -5.08 24.18
N GLN A 129 -34.65 -3.80 24.50
CA GLN A 129 -33.41 -3.06 24.28
C GLN A 129 -32.92 -2.45 25.59
N VAL A 130 -31.58 -2.54 25.80
CA VAL A 130 -30.91 -1.90 26.93
C VAL A 130 -30.00 -0.80 26.40
N GLU A 131 -30.11 0.39 26.95
CA GLU A 131 -29.17 1.48 26.77
C GLU A 131 -28.46 1.73 28.10
N ALA A 132 -27.12 1.59 28.12
CA ALA A 132 -26.29 1.78 29.31
C ALA A 132 -25.30 2.93 29.08
N THR A 133 -25.12 3.77 30.09
CA THR A 133 -24.28 4.96 29.99
C THR A 133 -23.36 5.09 31.21
N GLY A 134 -22.14 5.51 30.96
CA GLY A 134 -21.08 5.77 31.96
C GLY A 134 -20.43 4.49 32.47
N ASN A 135 -19.13 4.37 32.22
CA ASN A 135 -18.29 3.24 32.67
C ASN A 135 -18.87 1.85 32.36
N VAL A 136 -19.46 1.71 31.16
CA VAL A 136 -20.09 0.46 30.77
C VAL A 136 -19.04 -0.65 30.67
N LYS A 137 -19.29 -1.76 31.37
CA LYS A 137 -18.44 -2.96 31.33
C LYS A 137 -19.36 -4.19 31.18
N TYR A 138 -19.24 -4.88 30.04
CA TYR A 138 -19.87 -6.18 29.83
C TYR A 138 -18.86 -7.30 30.08
N GLN A 139 -19.29 -8.33 30.77
CA GLN A 139 -18.51 -9.53 31.03
C GLN A 139 -19.34 -10.78 30.70
N GLY A 140 -19.09 -11.35 29.53
CA GLY A 140 -19.57 -12.68 29.14
C GLY A 140 -18.62 -13.77 29.58
N LYS A 141 -18.88 -14.99 29.11
CA LYS A 141 -18.05 -16.18 29.41
C LYS A 141 -16.60 -15.98 28.94
N ASP A 142 -16.43 -15.65 27.67
CA ASP A 142 -15.13 -15.62 26.99
C ASP A 142 -14.67 -14.20 26.66
N LEU A 143 -15.60 -13.23 26.63
CA LEU A 143 -15.36 -11.87 26.21
C LEU A 143 -15.71 -10.85 27.30
N MET A 144 -14.82 -9.90 27.52
CA MET A 144 -15.05 -8.69 28.28
C MET A 144 -14.96 -7.48 27.36
N VAL A 145 -15.93 -6.56 27.47
CA VAL A 145 -15.99 -5.33 26.67
C VAL A 145 -16.26 -4.14 27.57
N THR A 146 -15.63 -3.00 27.29
CA THR A 146 -15.94 -1.72 27.93
C THR A 146 -16.38 -0.68 26.90
N ALA A 147 -17.17 0.32 27.30
CA ALA A 147 -17.56 1.46 26.46
C ALA A 147 -17.96 2.65 27.36
N ALA A 148 -17.96 3.87 26.81
CA ALA A 148 -18.57 4.99 27.49
C ALA A 148 -20.11 4.88 27.49
N LYS A 149 -20.67 4.42 26.37
CA LYS A 149 -22.10 4.14 26.20
C LYS A 149 -22.28 2.84 25.41
N ALA A 150 -23.22 1.99 25.81
CA ALA A 150 -23.57 0.77 25.12
C ALA A 150 -25.07 0.68 24.86
N TYR A 151 -25.39 0.05 23.75
CA TYR A 151 -26.74 -0.28 23.35
C TYR A 151 -26.79 -1.78 23.04
N TYR A 152 -27.71 -2.50 23.66
CA TYR A 152 -27.90 -3.94 23.46
C TYR A 152 -29.31 -4.23 23.01
N ASP A 153 -29.44 -4.98 21.91
CA ASP A 153 -30.70 -5.48 21.40
C ASP A 153 -30.77 -7.00 21.63
N GLU A 154 -31.71 -7.42 22.49
CA GLU A 154 -31.84 -8.82 22.88
C GLU A 154 -32.37 -9.70 21.75
N THR A 155 -33.14 -9.13 20.82
CA THR A 155 -33.77 -9.87 19.72
C THR A 155 -32.71 -10.24 18.67
N THR A 156 -31.90 -9.28 18.29
CA THR A 156 -30.81 -9.47 17.31
C THR A 156 -29.53 -9.97 17.95
N GLN A 157 -29.38 -9.85 19.26
CA GLN A 157 -28.17 -10.13 20.05
C GLN A 157 -26.96 -9.26 19.60
N ILE A 158 -27.25 -8.04 19.19
CA ILE A 158 -26.26 -7.07 18.77
C ILE A 158 -26.04 -6.05 19.88
N THR A 159 -24.77 -5.85 20.23
CA THR A 159 -24.33 -4.78 21.12
C THR A 159 -23.57 -3.73 20.34
N ARG A 160 -23.87 -2.45 20.60
CA ARG A 160 -23.11 -1.32 20.04
C ARG A 160 -22.46 -0.56 21.20
N GLY A 161 -21.14 -0.36 21.13
CA GLY A 161 -20.37 0.45 22.07
C GLY A 161 -19.86 1.71 21.40
N THR A 162 -20.01 2.86 22.05
CA THR A 162 -19.56 4.16 21.53
C THR A 162 -18.79 4.96 22.58
N GLY A 163 -18.04 5.96 22.11
CA GLY A 163 -17.27 6.87 22.98
C GLY A 163 -15.97 6.27 23.52
N GLY A 164 -15.44 5.29 22.83
CA GLY A 164 -14.22 4.60 23.20
C GLY A 164 -14.45 3.42 24.14
N GLY A 165 -13.73 2.33 23.89
CA GLY A 165 -13.81 1.13 24.69
C GLY A 165 -12.65 0.18 24.46
N THR A 166 -12.64 -0.90 25.24
CA THR A 166 -11.66 -2.00 25.14
C THR A 166 -12.38 -3.33 25.08
N PHE A 167 -11.69 -4.34 24.57
CA PHE A 167 -12.16 -5.72 24.66
C PHE A 167 -11.02 -6.66 25.07
N HIS A 168 -11.40 -7.78 25.70
CA HIS A 168 -10.49 -8.85 26.06
C HIS A 168 -11.16 -10.19 25.79
N TYR A 169 -10.69 -10.92 24.79
CA TYR A 169 -11.11 -12.29 24.50
C TYR A 169 -10.18 -13.27 25.21
N LYS A 170 -10.65 -13.82 26.30
CA LYS A 170 -9.87 -14.62 27.26
C LYS A 170 -9.27 -15.90 26.66
N PRO A 171 -9.99 -16.71 25.83
CA PRO A 171 -9.48 -18.00 25.37
C PRO A 171 -8.15 -17.91 24.60
N LYS A 172 -7.86 -16.75 23.98
CA LYS A 172 -6.64 -16.53 23.19
C LYS A 172 -5.81 -15.35 23.69
N ASN A 173 -6.17 -14.78 24.83
CA ASN A 173 -5.54 -13.60 25.40
C ASN A 173 -5.41 -12.45 24.38
N ILE A 174 -6.48 -12.22 23.60
CA ILE A 174 -6.54 -11.16 22.61
C ILE A 174 -7.17 -9.93 23.25
N THR A 175 -6.48 -8.81 23.18
CA THR A 175 -6.96 -7.54 23.72
C THR A 175 -7.03 -6.50 22.62
N GLY A 176 -7.83 -5.47 22.84
CA GLY A 176 -7.86 -4.34 21.92
C GLY A 176 -8.64 -3.16 22.44
N SER A 177 -8.63 -2.09 21.65
CA SER A 177 -9.43 -0.89 21.87
C SER A 177 -10.10 -0.45 20.58
N TYR A 178 -11.19 0.28 20.72
CA TYR A 178 -11.94 0.84 19.61
C TYR A 178 -12.56 2.18 20.01
N VAL A 179 -12.91 3.01 19.05
CA VAL A 179 -13.69 4.24 19.29
C VAL A 179 -15.17 3.91 19.28
N ASP A 180 -15.64 3.24 18.21
CA ASP A 180 -17.00 2.73 18.09
C ASP A 180 -16.97 1.30 17.57
N GLY A 181 -17.78 0.43 18.17
CA GLY A 181 -17.80 -0.98 17.81
C GLY A 181 -19.21 -1.58 17.88
N VAL A 182 -19.44 -2.58 17.04
CA VAL A 182 -20.64 -3.41 17.03
C VAL A 182 -20.21 -4.85 17.28
N TYR A 183 -20.74 -5.46 18.30
CA TYR A 183 -20.49 -6.86 18.61
C TYR A 183 -21.77 -7.69 18.40
N ASP A 184 -21.67 -8.65 17.48
CA ASP A 184 -22.68 -9.68 17.25
C ASP A 184 -22.39 -10.88 18.17
N LEU A 185 -23.17 -11.04 19.23
CA LEU A 185 -22.98 -12.12 20.22
C LEU A 185 -23.27 -13.49 19.62
N LYS A 186 -24.16 -13.58 18.64
CA LYS A 186 -24.56 -14.84 18.01
C LYS A 186 -23.46 -15.40 17.14
N ASN A 187 -22.82 -14.55 16.33
CA ASN A 187 -21.78 -14.94 15.39
C ASN A 187 -20.36 -14.70 15.94
N GLU A 188 -20.25 -14.14 17.14
CA GLU A 188 -18.98 -13.78 17.80
C GLU A 188 -18.09 -12.87 16.91
N LEU A 189 -18.73 -11.85 16.31
CA LEU A 189 -18.10 -10.87 15.42
C LEU A 189 -18.00 -9.51 16.09
N LEU A 190 -16.81 -8.90 16.08
CA LEU A 190 -16.61 -7.50 16.39
C LEU A 190 -16.37 -6.73 15.09
N THR A 191 -17.23 -5.75 14.82
CA THR A 191 -17.09 -4.83 13.70
C THR A 191 -16.81 -3.43 14.24
N THR A 192 -15.80 -2.75 13.72
CA THR A 192 -15.53 -1.35 14.00
C THR A 192 -15.35 -0.58 12.70
N GLY A 193 -16.11 0.50 12.52
CA GLY A 193 -15.94 1.43 11.40
C GLY A 193 -14.99 2.58 11.70
N SER A 194 -14.45 2.64 12.92
CA SER A 194 -13.58 3.69 13.44
C SER A 194 -12.18 3.14 13.80
N LYS A 195 -11.36 3.98 14.41
CA LYS A 195 -10.00 3.56 14.87
C LYS A 195 -10.08 2.39 15.85
N TYR A 196 -9.19 1.44 15.67
CA TYR A 196 -9.03 0.29 16.56
C TYR A 196 -7.55 -0.05 16.78
N VAL A 197 -7.31 -0.78 17.87
CA VAL A 197 -6.06 -1.50 18.14
C VAL A 197 -6.43 -2.93 18.53
N LEU A 198 -5.72 -3.90 17.95
CA LEU A 198 -5.82 -5.32 18.28
C LEU A 198 -4.44 -5.83 18.69
N ASN A 199 -4.33 -6.42 19.87
CA ASN A 199 -3.09 -6.98 20.41
C ASN A 199 -3.23 -8.49 20.60
N TYR A 200 -2.30 -9.26 20.08
CA TYR A 200 -2.20 -10.70 20.31
C TYR A 200 -0.78 -11.18 20.06
N ASP A 201 -0.26 -12.02 20.90
CA ASP A 201 1.02 -12.72 20.75
C ASP A 201 2.19 -11.84 20.24
N GLY A 202 2.29 -10.62 20.78
CA GLY A 202 3.30 -9.63 20.39
C GLY A 202 3.06 -8.93 19.06
N TYR A 203 1.91 -9.18 18.42
CA TYR A 203 1.42 -8.37 17.29
C TYR A 203 0.59 -7.22 17.81
N VAL A 204 0.76 -6.05 17.20
CA VAL A 204 -0.09 -4.87 17.38
C VAL A 204 -0.65 -4.49 16.03
N VAL A 205 -1.95 -4.63 15.85
CA VAL A 205 -2.67 -4.27 14.62
C VAL A 205 -3.47 -3.01 14.90
N ASN A 206 -3.31 -1.99 14.09
CA ASN A 206 -4.07 -0.76 14.19
C ASN A 206 -4.56 -0.29 12.82
N GLY A 207 -5.66 0.42 12.80
CA GLY A 207 -6.26 0.93 11.58
C GLY A 207 -7.65 1.50 11.83
N THR A 208 -8.43 1.52 10.76
CA THR A 208 -9.86 1.86 10.78
C THR A 208 -10.62 0.78 10.02
N ASN A 209 -11.88 0.54 10.39
CA ASN A 209 -12.75 -0.41 9.70
C ASN A 209 -12.23 -1.87 9.69
N MET A 210 -12.53 -2.59 10.78
CA MET A 210 -12.17 -4.01 10.96
C MET A 210 -13.41 -4.84 11.24
N VAL A 211 -13.40 -6.08 10.74
CA VAL A 211 -14.29 -7.14 11.20
C VAL A 211 -13.43 -8.26 11.79
N TYR A 212 -13.61 -8.57 13.07
CA TYR A 212 -12.89 -9.62 13.76
C TYR A 212 -13.81 -10.76 14.19
N ALA A 213 -13.56 -11.95 13.68
CA ALA A 213 -14.26 -13.19 14.03
C ALA A 213 -13.47 -13.93 15.12
N PHE A 214 -13.92 -13.82 16.38
CA PHE A 214 -13.18 -14.36 17.55
C PHE A 214 -12.93 -15.85 17.46
N LYS A 215 -13.93 -16.63 17.05
CA LYS A 215 -13.82 -18.10 16.95
C LYS A 215 -12.85 -18.53 15.85
N ALA A 216 -12.99 -18.01 14.67
CA ALA A 216 -12.11 -18.28 13.51
C ALA A 216 -10.73 -17.65 13.69
N GLY A 217 -10.64 -16.57 14.44
CA GLY A 217 -9.41 -15.79 14.61
C GLY A 217 -9.08 -14.88 13.43
N ASP A 218 -10.04 -14.64 12.51
CA ASP A 218 -9.84 -13.84 11.31
C ASP A 218 -10.18 -12.37 11.59
N ALA A 219 -9.22 -11.49 11.38
CA ALA A 219 -9.40 -10.05 11.31
C ALA A 219 -9.33 -9.60 9.86
N THR A 220 -10.47 -9.19 9.31
CA THR A 220 -10.55 -8.54 7.99
C THR A 220 -10.35 -7.04 8.18
N LEU A 221 -9.37 -6.48 7.49
CA LEU A 221 -8.93 -5.10 7.58
C LEU A 221 -9.39 -4.39 6.30
N ASN A 222 -10.48 -3.61 6.38
CA ASN A 222 -11.16 -3.06 5.20
C ASN A 222 -10.66 -1.69 4.75
N SER A 223 -9.68 -1.12 5.45
CA SER A 223 -9.07 0.16 5.11
C SER A 223 -7.61 0.18 5.56
N ASN A 224 -6.94 1.32 5.41
CA ASN A 224 -5.53 1.46 5.79
C ASN A 224 -5.26 0.94 7.20
N PHE A 225 -4.25 0.08 7.31
CA PHE A 225 -3.85 -0.54 8.55
C PHE A 225 -2.33 -0.63 8.69
N ALA A 226 -1.87 -0.87 9.90
CA ALA A 226 -0.50 -1.25 10.20
C ALA A 226 -0.47 -2.41 11.20
N ILE A 227 0.41 -3.38 10.95
CA ILE A 227 0.70 -4.53 11.80
C ILE A 227 2.15 -4.41 12.23
N ARG A 228 2.40 -4.25 13.53
CA ARG A 228 3.74 -4.29 14.10
C ARG A 228 4.01 -5.64 14.74
N LYS A 229 5.17 -6.22 14.43
CA LYS A 229 5.74 -7.37 15.14
C LYS A 229 7.20 -7.06 15.39
N GLN A 230 7.55 -6.86 16.67
CA GLN A 230 8.90 -6.44 17.06
C GLN A 230 9.37 -5.19 16.28
N ASN A 231 10.51 -5.27 15.62
CA ASN A 231 11.12 -4.20 14.83
C ASN A 231 10.57 -4.09 13.38
N PHE A 232 9.53 -4.85 12.99
CA PHE A 232 8.92 -4.77 11.67
C PHE A 232 7.51 -4.19 11.71
N VAL A 233 7.18 -3.43 10.68
CA VAL A 233 5.83 -2.92 10.42
C VAL A 233 5.40 -3.30 9.02
N ILE A 234 4.24 -3.94 8.91
CA ILE A 234 3.53 -4.16 7.65
C ILE A 234 2.37 -3.18 7.59
N SER A 235 2.19 -2.53 6.47
CA SER A 235 1.04 -1.67 6.22
C SER A 235 0.43 -1.96 4.86
N GLY A 236 -0.84 -1.66 4.71
CA GLY A 236 -1.59 -1.83 3.47
C GLY A 236 -2.89 -1.05 3.45
N THR A 237 -3.59 -1.12 2.33
CA THR A 237 -4.88 -0.45 2.13
C THR A 237 -6.06 -1.31 2.52
N SER A 238 -5.90 -2.62 2.45
CA SER A 238 -6.83 -3.65 2.95
C SER A 238 -6.09 -4.97 3.07
N GLY A 239 -6.62 -5.90 3.84
CA GLY A 239 -6.00 -7.20 4.04
C GLY A 239 -6.71 -8.05 5.08
N ASN A 240 -6.04 -9.07 5.52
CA ASN A 240 -6.48 -9.86 6.65
C ASN A 240 -5.29 -10.36 7.49
N ILE A 241 -5.58 -10.69 8.73
CA ILE A 241 -4.67 -11.43 9.59
C ILE A 241 -5.46 -12.48 10.35
N ASN A 242 -4.96 -13.70 10.34
CA ASN A 242 -5.53 -14.78 11.14
C ASN A 242 -4.72 -14.94 12.44
N THR A 243 -5.33 -14.69 13.58
CA THR A 243 -4.67 -14.73 14.89
C THR A 243 -4.28 -16.15 15.33
N ASN A 244 -4.86 -17.19 14.73
CA ASN A 244 -4.52 -18.59 15.01
C ASN A 244 -3.29 -19.02 14.20
N SER A 245 -3.35 -18.91 12.88
CA SER A 245 -2.27 -19.30 11.97
C SER A 245 -1.17 -18.25 11.85
N LYS A 246 -1.46 -16.99 12.26
CA LYS A 246 -0.58 -15.82 12.15
C LYS A 246 -0.23 -15.45 10.71
N ASN A 247 -1.02 -15.94 9.75
CA ASN A 247 -0.88 -15.56 8.36
C ASN A 247 -1.41 -14.13 8.15
N ILE A 248 -0.66 -13.37 7.40
CA ILE A 248 -0.96 -11.98 7.03
C ILE A 248 -1.09 -11.92 5.52
N PHE A 249 -2.12 -11.26 5.03
CA PHE A 249 -2.28 -10.85 3.64
C PHE A 249 -2.55 -9.36 3.58
N SER A 250 -2.00 -8.67 2.58
CA SER A 250 -2.20 -7.24 2.40
C SER A 250 -2.24 -6.85 0.92
N ASN A 251 -3.16 -5.97 0.58
CA ASN A 251 -3.16 -5.21 -0.66
C ASN A 251 -2.31 -3.93 -0.48
N ASN A 252 -1.58 -3.53 -1.53
CA ASN A 252 -0.62 -2.44 -1.50
C ASN A 252 0.33 -2.56 -0.30
N MET A 253 0.89 -3.77 -0.15
CA MET A 253 1.75 -4.08 0.99
C MET A 253 3.01 -3.23 0.99
N MET A 254 3.29 -2.64 2.13
CA MET A 254 4.60 -2.09 2.46
C MET A 254 5.08 -2.70 3.76
N MET A 255 6.20 -3.42 3.70
CA MET A 255 6.92 -3.92 4.87
C MET A 255 8.16 -3.06 5.10
N ARG A 256 8.40 -2.66 6.33
CA ARG A 256 9.58 -1.90 6.73
C ARG A 256 10.11 -2.38 8.07
N SER A 257 11.42 -2.34 8.22
CA SER A 257 12.09 -2.56 9.51
C SER A 257 12.52 -1.23 10.16
N ASP A 258 12.72 -1.25 11.46
CA ASP A 258 13.31 -0.11 12.18
C ASP A 258 14.78 0.10 11.76
N GLN A 259 15.42 -0.90 11.12
CA GLN A 259 16.77 -0.83 10.54
C GLN A 259 16.80 -0.18 9.14
N GLY A 260 15.65 0.16 8.58
CA GLY A 260 15.52 0.87 7.31
C GLY A 260 15.36 0.00 6.07
N ASP A 261 15.08 -1.31 6.22
CA ASP A 261 14.59 -2.11 5.11
C ASP A 261 13.19 -1.64 4.71
N VAL A 262 12.92 -1.63 3.43
CA VAL A 262 11.59 -1.30 2.89
C VAL A 262 11.32 -2.19 1.69
N ILE A 263 10.18 -2.87 1.66
CA ILE A 263 9.72 -3.64 0.51
C ILE A 263 8.27 -3.27 0.23
N LYS A 264 7.95 -2.97 -1.01
CA LYS A 264 6.62 -2.58 -1.48
C LYS A 264 6.18 -3.47 -2.62
N SER A 265 4.88 -3.78 -2.68
CA SER A 265 4.26 -4.57 -3.74
C SER A 265 2.77 -4.26 -3.87
N LYS A 266 2.17 -4.75 -4.94
CA LYS A 266 0.71 -4.66 -5.14
C LYS A 266 -0.03 -5.53 -4.12
N THR A 267 0.44 -6.74 -3.90
CA THR A 267 -0.06 -7.65 -2.85
C THR A 267 1.10 -8.33 -2.16
N GLY A 268 0.87 -8.79 -0.95
CA GLY A 268 1.83 -9.60 -0.24
C GLY A 268 1.18 -10.49 0.80
N GLU A 269 1.83 -11.61 1.09
CA GLU A 269 1.41 -12.57 2.10
C GLU A 269 2.60 -13.13 2.86
N GLY A 270 2.40 -13.51 4.09
CA GLY A 270 3.47 -14.15 4.85
C GLY A 270 3.16 -14.35 6.31
N ASN A 271 4.20 -14.75 7.03
CA ASN A 271 4.08 -15.15 8.42
C ASN A 271 5.44 -14.99 9.11
N PHE A 272 5.52 -14.22 10.18
CA PHE A 272 6.75 -14.03 10.94
C PHE A 272 7.23 -15.30 11.65
N GLU A 273 6.31 -16.16 12.10
CA GLU A 273 6.68 -17.42 12.74
C GLU A 273 7.28 -18.43 11.75
N LYS A 274 6.79 -18.42 10.51
CA LYS A 274 7.37 -19.17 9.39
C LYS A 274 8.59 -18.48 8.79
N ARG A 275 8.88 -17.25 9.22
CA ARG A 275 10.01 -16.43 8.78
C ARG A 275 10.05 -16.18 7.27
N GLU A 276 8.90 -16.05 6.65
CA GLU A 276 8.78 -15.93 5.20
C GLU A 276 7.65 -14.98 4.82
N PHE A 277 7.95 -14.10 3.85
CA PHE A 277 6.96 -13.28 3.16
C PHE A 277 7.15 -13.36 1.65
N LYS A 278 6.04 -13.38 0.93
CA LYS A 278 5.97 -13.30 -0.52
C LYS A 278 5.34 -11.96 -0.91
N PHE A 279 5.87 -11.35 -1.94
CA PHE A 279 5.44 -10.07 -2.49
C PHE A 279 5.16 -10.27 -3.98
N ASP A 280 4.04 -9.74 -4.46
CA ASP A 280 3.62 -9.89 -5.84
C ASP A 280 3.17 -8.56 -6.45
N GLY A 281 3.51 -8.37 -7.72
CA GLY A 281 3.15 -7.21 -8.53
C GLY A 281 3.99 -5.96 -8.26
N ASN A 282 4.87 -5.62 -9.20
CA ASN A 282 5.70 -4.41 -9.17
C ASN A 282 6.49 -4.24 -7.88
N VAL A 283 7.16 -5.31 -7.47
CA VAL A 283 7.95 -5.29 -6.23
C VAL A 283 9.11 -4.31 -6.38
N ASN A 284 9.28 -3.46 -5.38
CA ASN A 284 10.48 -2.66 -5.22
C ASN A 284 10.92 -2.69 -3.76
N GLY A 285 12.22 -2.77 -3.55
CA GLY A 285 12.78 -2.93 -2.22
C GLY A 285 14.08 -2.20 -2.04
N LYS A 286 14.35 -1.89 -0.78
CA LYS A 286 15.61 -1.43 -0.22
C LYS A 286 15.92 -2.37 0.93
N ILE A 287 17.02 -3.11 0.84
CA ILE A 287 17.50 -3.99 1.90
C ILE A 287 18.89 -3.53 2.29
N ARG A 288 19.13 -3.40 3.58
CA ARG A 288 20.47 -3.10 4.08
C ARG A 288 21.27 -4.39 4.19
N GLY A 289 22.35 -4.49 3.42
CA GLY A 289 23.38 -5.53 3.58
C GLY A 289 24.14 -5.29 4.90
N ASN A 290 24.65 -6.34 5.49
CA ASN A 290 25.44 -6.38 6.72
C ASN A 290 24.63 -6.57 8.01
N VAL A 291 24.24 -7.82 8.22
CA VAL A 291 23.56 -8.28 9.46
C VAL A 291 24.54 -8.35 10.66
N LYS A 292 25.85 -8.21 10.42
CA LYS A 292 26.86 -8.36 11.47
C LYS A 292 26.92 -7.18 12.44
N ASP A 293 26.58 -6.00 11.94
CA ASP A 293 26.60 -4.77 12.74
C ASP A 293 25.16 -4.30 12.96
N PHE A 294 24.50 -4.84 13.97
CA PHE A 294 23.25 -4.32 14.49
C PHE A 294 23.56 -2.93 15.08
N VAL A 295 23.44 -1.91 14.25
CA VAL A 295 23.71 -0.54 14.68
C VAL A 295 22.58 -0.10 15.60
N ALA A 296 22.92 0.20 16.84
CA ALA A 296 21.98 0.66 17.86
C ALA A 296 21.29 1.99 17.48
N ASP A 297 21.85 2.74 16.53
CA ASP A 297 21.29 3.99 16.04
C ASP A 297 21.06 3.93 14.50
N PRO A 298 19.81 3.68 14.04
CA PRO A 298 19.48 3.61 12.61
C PRO A 298 19.77 4.90 11.83
N LYS A 299 19.88 6.03 12.50
CA LYS A 299 20.15 7.34 11.87
C LYS A 299 21.60 7.48 11.37
N LYS A 300 22.50 6.61 11.83
CA LYS A 300 23.92 6.60 11.40
C LYS A 300 24.21 5.73 10.18
N MET A 301 23.23 5.02 9.65
CA MET A 301 23.42 4.15 8.48
C MET A 301 23.37 4.96 7.18
N VAL A 302 24.44 4.91 6.41
CA VAL A 302 24.55 5.61 5.12
C VAL A 302 23.74 4.87 4.07
N ASP A 303 22.86 5.57 3.35
CA ASP A 303 22.00 4.99 2.29
C ASP A 303 22.81 4.38 1.11
N SER A 304 24.09 4.73 0.96
CA SER A 304 24.99 4.20 -0.07
C SER A 304 25.29 2.70 0.07
N GLU A 305 25.02 2.09 1.23
CA GLU A 305 25.28 0.67 1.48
C GLU A 305 24.03 -0.21 1.35
N ALA A 306 22.92 0.35 0.97
CA ALA A 306 21.69 -0.41 0.74
C ALA A 306 21.64 -1.03 -0.66
N ILE A 307 21.08 -2.23 -0.74
CA ILE A 307 20.74 -2.88 -2.00
C ILE A 307 19.34 -2.46 -2.40
N TYR A 308 19.21 -1.81 -3.53
CA TYR A 308 17.94 -1.45 -4.13
C TYR A 308 17.59 -2.46 -5.21
N PHE A 309 16.33 -2.91 -5.23
CA PHE A 309 15.89 -3.85 -6.26
C PHE A 309 14.47 -3.57 -6.73
N ARG A 310 14.18 -4.02 -7.93
CA ARG A 310 12.84 -4.09 -8.52
C ARG A 310 12.67 -5.45 -9.19
N GLY A 311 11.42 -5.93 -9.25
CA GLY A 311 11.07 -7.16 -9.93
C GLY A 311 9.55 -7.34 -9.97
N ASN A 312 9.11 -8.42 -10.59
CA ASN A 312 7.67 -8.74 -10.61
C ASN A 312 7.23 -9.35 -9.28
N THR A 313 8.03 -10.25 -8.73
CA THR A 313 7.77 -10.93 -7.46
C THR A 313 9.02 -10.97 -6.60
N ALA A 314 8.85 -11.06 -5.28
CA ALA A 314 9.94 -11.35 -4.36
C ALA A 314 9.50 -12.29 -3.24
N LYS A 315 10.44 -13.11 -2.75
CA LYS A 315 10.30 -13.93 -1.56
C LYS A 315 11.41 -13.56 -0.60
N VAL A 316 11.05 -13.27 0.65
CA VAL A 316 11.97 -12.73 1.66
C VAL A 316 11.95 -13.64 2.89
N TYR A 317 13.13 -13.95 3.40
CA TYR A 317 13.35 -14.83 4.54
C TYR A 317 14.00 -14.07 5.68
N PHE A 318 13.67 -14.45 6.92
CA PHE A 318 14.08 -13.76 8.13
C PHE A 318 14.88 -14.63 9.08
N LEU A 319 15.81 -14.02 9.79
CA LEU A 319 16.43 -14.52 11.00
C LEU A 319 15.79 -13.85 12.22
N VAL A 320 15.63 -14.61 13.30
CA VAL A 320 15.21 -14.09 14.61
C VAL A 320 16.45 -14.05 15.51
N HIS A 321 16.75 -12.86 16.03
CA HIS A 321 17.86 -12.64 16.94
C HIS A 321 17.50 -12.99 18.40
N LYS A 322 18.51 -13.03 19.28
CA LYS A 322 18.32 -13.34 20.72
C LYS A 322 17.36 -12.37 21.42
N ASN A 323 17.34 -11.09 21.01
CA ASN A 323 16.42 -10.07 21.50
C ASN A 323 15.01 -10.16 20.86
N LYS A 324 14.72 -11.23 20.09
CA LYS A 324 13.49 -11.47 19.35
C LYS A 324 13.24 -10.57 18.14
N ASP A 325 14.14 -9.65 17.80
CA ASP A 325 14.05 -8.86 16.56
C ASP A 325 14.29 -9.73 15.32
N TYR A 326 13.79 -9.25 14.21
CA TYR A 326 13.92 -9.89 12.90
C TYR A 326 14.92 -9.13 12.03
N SER A 327 15.64 -9.82 11.17
CA SER A 327 16.39 -9.25 10.05
C SER A 327 16.16 -10.03 8.78
N VAL A 328 16.22 -9.35 7.64
CA VAL A 328 16.18 -10.00 6.32
C VAL A 328 17.52 -10.72 6.12
N THR A 329 17.48 -12.03 5.85
CA THR A 329 18.68 -12.83 5.60
C THR A 329 18.86 -13.21 4.15
N ARG A 330 17.75 -13.42 3.44
CA ARG A 330 17.75 -13.85 2.04
C ARG A 330 16.54 -13.27 1.34
N SER A 331 16.73 -12.88 0.09
CA SER A 331 15.64 -12.43 -0.79
C SER A 331 15.81 -13.02 -2.18
N GLU A 332 14.77 -13.59 -2.73
CA GLU A 332 14.67 -14.07 -4.10
C GLU A 332 13.77 -13.13 -4.88
N ILE A 333 14.26 -12.53 -5.95
CA ILE A 333 13.53 -11.59 -6.78
C ILE A 333 13.42 -12.17 -8.18
N LYS A 334 12.22 -12.13 -8.78
CA LYS A 334 11.95 -12.75 -10.09
C LYS A 334 11.23 -11.81 -11.03
N GLY A 335 11.53 -11.94 -12.31
CA GLY A 335 10.90 -11.27 -13.44
C GLY A 335 11.34 -9.82 -13.60
N ASN A 336 12.04 -9.53 -14.69
CA ASN A 336 12.52 -8.18 -15.03
C ASN A 336 13.26 -7.51 -13.86
N VAL A 337 14.18 -8.25 -13.24
CA VAL A 337 14.89 -7.78 -12.05
C VAL A 337 15.88 -6.69 -12.44
N ASN A 338 15.80 -5.56 -11.75
CA ASN A 338 16.85 -4.53 -11.76
C ASN A 338 17.34 -4.35 -10.32
N MET A 339 18.63 -4.41 -10.12
CA MET A 339 19.25 -4.28 -8.81
C MET A 339 20.41 -3.29 -8.86
N ASN A 340 20.50 -2.46 -7.82
CA ASN A 340 21.57 -1.48 -7.67
C ASN A 340 22.21 -1.61 -6.28
N TYR A 341 23.52 -1.67 -6.23
CA TYR A 341 24.32 -1.61 -5.02
C TYR A 341 25.59 -0.79 -5.29
N LYS A 342 25.78 0.32 -4.60
CA LYS A 342 26.86 1.28 -4.91
C LYS A 342 26.89 1.59 -6.41
N GLU A 343 27.97 1.24 -7.08
CA GLU A 343 28.15 1.43 -8.53
C GLU A 343 27.77 0.20 -9.37
N ILE A 344 27.36 -0.90 -8.72
CA ILE A 344 26.94 -2.12 -9.39
C ILE A 344 25.48 -1.97 -9.82
N ASN A 345 25.22 -2.11 -11.11
CA ASN A 345 23.90 -2.19 -11.68
C ASN A 345 23.72 -3.53 -12.41
N LEU A 346 22.76 -4.33 -11.96
CA LEU A 346 22.44 -5.65 -12.50
C LEU A 346 21.00 -5.71 -13.00
N ASN A 347 20.83 -6.24 -14.19
CA ASN A 347 19.52 -6.63 -14.73
C ASN A 347 19.52 -8.13 -15.00
N SER A 348 18.41 -8.83 -14.72
CA SER A 348 18.29 -10.27 -14.92
C SER A 348 16.83 -10.73 -14.87
N GLN A 349 16.58 -12.04 -14.99
CA GLN A 349 15.27 -12.62 -14.72
C GLN A 349 15.13 -13.15 -13.29
N TYR A 350 16.25 -13.42 -12.61
CA TYR A 350 16.30 -13.93 -11.25
C TYR A 350 17.51 -13.38 -10.50
N ASN A 351 17.28 -12.79 -9.33
CA ASN A 351 18.32 -12.45 -8.37
C ASN A 351 18.05 -13.07 -7.01
N GLU A 352 19.11 -13.50 -6.37
CA GLU A 352 19.15 -13.90 -4.97
C GLU A 352 20.12 -12.98 -4.22
N ILE A 353 19.65 -12.40 -3.13
CA ILE A 353 20.44 -11.58 -2.22
C ILE A 353 20.53 -12.34 -0.90
N ASP A 354 21.72 -12.74 -0.50
CA ASP A 354 22.01 -13.32 0.82
C ASP A 354 22.71 -12.27 1.68
N THR A 355 21.95 -11.59 2.54
CA THR A 355 22.50 -10.53 3.39
C THR A 355 23.32 -11.10 4.55
N SER A 356 23.12 -12.37 4.93
CA SER A 356 23.90 -13.02 5.97
C SER A 356 25.33 -13.31 5.55
N LYS A 357 25.55 -13.48 4.25
CA LYS A 357 26.86 -13.72 3.64
C LYS A 357 27.36 -12.54 2.82
N ASN A 358 26.53 -11.50 2.64
CA ASN A 358 26.77 -10.37 1.74
C ASN A 358 27.04 -10.81 0.30
N LEU A 359 26.19 -11.69 -0.23
CA LEU A 359 26.30 -12.27 -1.56
C LEU A 359 25.13 -11.89 -2.44
N ILE A 360 25.40 -11.75 -3.73
CA ILE A 360 24.40 -11.61 -4.78
C ILE A 360 24.65 -12.70 -5.83
N MET A 361 23.58 -13.37 -6.23
CA MET A 361 23.55 -14.26 -7.39
C MET A 361 22.48 -13.77 -8.37
N ALA A 362 22.85 -13.62 -9.63
CA ALA A 362 21.96 -13.28 -10.72
C ALA A 362 21.95 -14.37 -11.78
N ARG A 363 20.77 -14.70 -12.31
CA ARG A 363 20.60 -15.75 -13.33
C ARG A 363 19.67 -15.28 -14.44
N ASP A 364 19.86 -15.91 -15.60
CA ASP A 364 19.06 -15.78 -16.80
C ASP A 364 19.04 -14.35 -17.36
N LYS A 365 19.69 -14.21 -18.52
CA LYS A 365 19.84 -12.94 -19.23
C LYS A 365 20.45 -11.85 -18.34
N VAL A 366 21.50 -12.18 -17.63
CA VAL A 366 22.16 -11.23 -16.74
C VAL A 366 22.90 -10.18 -17.53
N MET A 367 22.73 -8.92 -17.16
CA MET A 367 23.42 -7.77 -17.71
C MET A 367 23.98 -6.95 -16.56
N MET A 368 25.27 -6.73 -16.55
CA MET A 368 25.96 -5.85 -15.60
C MET A 368 26.50 -4.64 -16.34
N ASN A 369 26.13 -3.46 -15.88
CA ASN A 369 26.59 -2.19 -16.44
C ASN A 369 27.73 -1.62 -15.59
N PHE A 370 28.79 -1.24 -16.24
CA PHE A 370 29.95 -0.56 -15.67
C PHE A 370 29.96 0.91 -16.11
N ARG A 371 30.70 1.75 -15.40
CA ARG A 371 30.96 3.11 -15.85
C ARG A 371 31.59 3.13 -17.26
N GLY A 372 31.42 4.25 -17.95
CA GLY A 372 32.11 4.47 -19.24
C GLY A 372 31.57 3.63 -20.41
N ASN A 373 30.24 3.38 -20.45
CA ASN A 373 29.56 2.67 -21.55
C ASN A 373 30.06 1.25 -21.80
N THR A 374 30.49 0.55 -20.73
CA THR A 374 30.83 -0.86 -20.78
C THR A 374 29.73 -1.70 -20.16
N GLN A 375 29.32 -2.72 -20.89
CA GLN A 375 28.26 -3.66 -20.48
C GLN A 375 28.78 -5.09 -20.61
N MET A 376 28.52 -5.89 -19.59
CA MET A 376 28.76 -7.34 -19.62
C MET A 376 27.43 -8.09 -19.54
N THR A 377 27.27 -9.09 -20.38
CA THR A 377 26.14 -10.02 -20.31
C THR A 377 26.63 -11.44 -20.07
N SER A 378 25.81 -12.23 -19.38
CA SER A 378 26.09 -13.65 -19.12
C SER A 378 24.78 -14.36 -18.71
N ASN A 379 24.81 -15.66 -18.49
CA ASN A 379 23.68 -16.38 -17.93
C ASN A 379 23.72 -16.46 -16.40
N PHE A 380 24.90 -16.23 -15.80
CA PHE A 380 25.05 -16.29 -14.35
C PHE A 380 26.15 -15.31 -13.90
N ILE A 381 25.83 -14.57 -12.81
CA ILE A 381 26.80 -13.75 -12.07
C ILE A 381 26.67 -14.07 -10.57
N TYR A 382 27.83 -14.16 -9.93
CA TYR A 382 28.01 -14.23 -8.49
C TYR A 382 28.90 -13.07 -8.05
N LEU A 383 28.49 -12.38 -6.98
CA LEU A 383 29.22 -11.24 -6.40
C LEU A 383 29.27 -11.35 -4.87
N ASP A 384 30.45 -11.19 -4.31
CA ASP A 384 30.69 -10.96 -2.88
C ASP A 384 30.77 -9.45 -2.64
N LEU A 385 29.85 -8.91 -1.88
CA LEU A 385 29.73 -7.47 -1.62
C LEU A 385 30.78 -6.95 -0.64
N ASN A 386 31.38 -7.83 0.19
CA ASN A 386 32.46 -7.43 1.11
C ASN A 386 33.75 -7.13 0.36
N THR A 387 34.07 -8.00 -0.59
CA THR A 387 35.31 -7.88 -1.39
C THR A 387 35.10 -7.13 -2.69
N GLU A 388 33.84 -6.95 -3.10
CA GLU A 388 33.42 -6.46 -4.42
C GLU A 388 34.00 -7.28 -5.57
N LYS A 389 34.22 -8.56 -5.31
CA LYS A 389 34.72 -9.53 -6.30
C LYS A 389 33.66 -10.56 -6.62
N GLY A 390 33.79 -11.14 -7.81
CA GLY A 390 32.88 -12.17 -8.24
C GLY A 390 33.29 -12.82 -9.54
N TYR A 391 32.33 -13.50 -10.15
CA TYR A 391 32.55 -14.07 -11.47
C TYR A 391 31.23 -14.12 -12.26
N ALA A 392 31.40 -14.07 -13.59
CA ALA A 392 30.36 -14.34 -14.57
C ALA A 392 30.74 -15.58 -15.37
N GLN A 393 29.75 -16.39 -15.73
CA GLN A 393 29.95 -17.60 -16.53
C GLN A 393 28.78 -17.90 -17.44
N ASN A 394 29.00 -18.73 -18.44
CA ASN A 394 28.03 -19.12 -19.45
C ASN A 394 27.62 -17.95 -20.34
N ASN A 395 28.17 -17.92 -21.56
CA ASN A 395 27.93 -16.87 -22.55
C ASN A 395 28.36 -15.47 -22.09
N VAL A 396 29.58 -15.35 -21.55
CA VAL A 396 30.08 -14.02 -21.18
C VAL A 396 30.38 -13.23 -22.44
N LYS A 397 29.74 -12.04 -22.54
CA LYS A 397 29.98 -11.06 -23.61
C LYS A 397 30.15 -9.69 -22.99
N ILE A 398 31.15 -8.96 -23.45
CA ILE A 398 31.41 -7.59 -23.02
C ILE A 398 31.34 -6.71 -24.27
N VAL A 399 30.59 -5.64 -24.16
CA VAL A 399 30.52 -4.58 -25.18
C VAL A 399 31.00 -3.30 -24.53
N SER A 400 32.03 -2.70 -25.08
CA SER A 400 32.56 -1.43 -24.62
C SER A 400 32.62 -0.43 -25.77
N ASN A 401 31.97 0.69 -25.62
CA ASN A 401 32.03 1.78 -26.58
C ASN A 401 33.18 2.72 -26.20
N ILE A 402 34.12 2.87 -27.09
CA ILE A 402 35.32 3.70 -26.90
C ILE A 402 35.21 4.90 -27.82
N ASP A 403 35.24 6.12 -27.23
CA ASP A 403 35.11 7.36 -27.99
C ASP A 403 36.21 7.46 -29.05
N GLY A 404 35.79 7.81 -30.26
CA GLY A 404 36.71 7.90 -31.44
C GLY A 404 37.21 6.58 -32.02
N ILE A 405 36.91 5.42 -31.37
CA ILE A 405 37.43 4.11 -31.77
C ILE A 405 36.29 3.15 -32.19
N GLY A 406 35.09 3.35 -31.64
CA GLY A 406 33.91 2.51 -31.87
C GLY A 406 33.74 1.41 -30.83
N SER A 407 32.90 0.42 -31.15
CA SER A 407 32.57 -0.67 -30.24
C SER A 407 33.60 -1.79 -30.30
N VAL A 408 34.03 -2.26 -29.12
CA VAL A 408 34.79 -3.47 -28.91
C VAL A 408 33.90 -4.53 -28.31
N ASN A 409 33.82 -5.70 -28.97
CA ASN A 409 33.05 -6.85 -28.50
C ASN A 409 34.01 -7.95 -28.06
N ILE A 410 33.83 -8.43 -26.84
CA ILE A 410 34.67 -9.48 -26.25
C ILE A 410 33.74 -10.60 -25.80
N SER A 411 34.10 -11.84 -26.07
CA SER A 411 33.47 -13.04 -25.53
C SER A 411 34.47 -13.93 -24.80
N ALA A 412 33.98 -14.65 -23.79
CA ALA A 412 34.78 -15.59 -23.01
C ALA A 412 33.87 -16.65 -22.38
N ASP A 413 34.46 -17.76 -21.93
CA ASP A 413 33.69 -18.78 -21.18
C ASP A 413 33.37 -18.29 -19.75
N LYS A 414 34.35 -17.58 -19.14
CA LYS A 414 34.22 -17.04 -17.77
C LYS A 414 34.88 -15.66 -17.67
N ALA A 415 34.34 -14.81 -16.81
CA ALA A 415 34.99 -13.57 -16.38
C ALA A 415 35.08 -13.52 -14.87
N THR A 416 36.25 -13.30 -14.31
CA THR A 416 36.40 -12.91 -12.89
C THR A 416 36.27 -11.40 -12.80
N ILE A 417 35.41 -10.94 -11.91
CA ILE A 417 35.05 -9.53 -11.69
C ILE A 417 35.82 -9.02 -10.49
N ASP A 418 36.59 -7.95 -10.64
CA ASP A 418 37.12 -7.17 -9.53
C ASP A 418 36.59 -5.72 -9.69
N ASN A 419 35.47 -5.45 -9.07
CA ASN A 419 34.81 -4.15 -9.21
C ASN A 419 35.58 -3.01 -8.55
N LYS A 420 36.32 -3.32 -7.46
CA LYS A 420 37.14 -2.33 -6.75
C LYS A 420 38.37 -1.95 -7.59
N ALA A 421 39.02 -2.93 -8.26
CA ALA A 421 40.15 -2.69 -9.14
C ALA A 421 39.74 -2.33 -10.57
N ARG A 422 38.42 -2.28 -10.85
CA ARG A 422 37.87 -1.95 -12.18
C ARG A 422 38.41 -2.82 -13.31
N LYS A 423 38.53 -4.11 -13.08
CA LYS A 423 39.06 -5.06 -14.07
C LYS A 423 38.24 -6.34 -14.16
N LEU A 424 38.25 -6.93 -15.37
CA LEU A 424 37.64 -8.20 -15.69
C LEU A 424 38.75 -9.13 -16.20
N ILE A 425 38.94 -10.25 -15.54
CA ILE A 425 39.89 -11.29 -15.99
C ILE A 425 39.07 -12.34 -16.73
N LEU A 426 39.33 -12.47 -18.03
CA LEU A 426 38.63 -13.32 -18.96
C LEU A 426 39.38 -14.62 -19.13
N ASP A 427 38.68 -15.74 -19.11
CA ASP A 427 39.29 -17.07 -19.20
C ASP A 427 38.44 -17.98 -20.08
N GLY A 428 39.13 -18.78 -20.89
CA GLY A 428 38.57 -19.72 -21.84
C GLY A 428 37.98 -19.06 -23.10
N ASN A 429 38.47 -19.48 -24.28
CA ASN A 429 37.98 -19.09 -25.59
C ASN A 429 37.75 -17.59 -25.75
N VAL A 430 38.70 -16.76 -25.30
CA VAL A 430 38.55 -15.31 -25.40
C VAL A 430 38.64 -14.89 -26.85
N GLU A 431 37.58 -14.27 -27.35
CA GLU A 431 37.49 -13.69 -28.67
C GLU A 431 37.17 -12.19 -28.57
N THR A 432 37.96 -11.39 -29.27
CA THR A 432 37.76 -9.93 -29.31
C THR A 432 37.57 -9.48 -30.74
N TYR A 433 36.53 -8.71 -30.97
CA TYR A 433 36.22 -8.13 -32.27
C TYR A 433 36.28 -6.61 -32.19
N ARG A 434 37.03 -6.00 -33.10
CA ARG A 434 37.04 -4.56 -33.32
C ARG A 434 37.07 -4.30 -34.83
N GLY A 435 35.95 -3.82 -35.35
CA GLY A 435 35.78 -3.70 -36.80
C GLY A 435 36.03 -5.04 -37.51
N LYS A 436 37.03 -5.08 -38.38
CA LYS A 436 37.43 -6.29 -39.13
C LYS A 436 38.54 -7.11 -38.45
N THR A 437 39.03 -6.70 -37.31
CA THR A 437 40.07 -7.39 -36.57
C THR A 437 39.48 -8.35 -35.56
N LYS A 438 39.89 -9.62 -35.63
CA LYS A 438 39.59 -10.64 -34.62
C LYS A 438 40.88 -11.01 -33.90
N VAL A 439 40.85 -10.91 -32.56
CA VAL A 439 41.94 -11.41 -31.72
C VAL A 439 41.36 -12.55 -30.87
N THR A 440 42.08 -13.67 -30.83
CA THR A 440 41.75 -14.80 -29.96
C THR A 440 42.88 -15.04 -28.98
N SER A 441 42.55 -15.42 -27.76
CA SER A 441 43.49 -15.80 -26.72
C SER A 441 42.88 -16.80 -25.76
N LYS A 442 43.66 -17.43 -24.92
CA LYS A 442 43.16 -18.31 -23.86
C LYS A 442 42.74 -17.51 -22.63
N LYS A 443 43.40 -16.37 -22.41
CA LYS A 443 43.16 -15.48 -21.28
C LYS A 443 43.36 -14.03 -21.69
N ALA A 444 42.60 -13.12 -21.07
CA ALA A 444 42.78 -11.68 -21.24
C ALA A 444 42.34 -10.92 -19.97
N THR A 445 42.92 -9.75 -19.78
CA THR A 445 42.50 -8.81 -18.73
C THR A 445 41.94 -7.55 -19.36
N TYR A 446 40.70 -7.21 -19.05
CA TYR A 446 40.06 -5.99 -19.51
C TYR A 446 39.98 -4.96 -18.38
N TYR A 447 40.61 -3.82 -18.56
CA TYR A 447 40.60 -2.68 -17.64
C TYR A 447 39.45 -1.73 -18.04
N VAL A 448 38.42 -1.70 -17.23
CA VAL A 448 37.13 -1.05 -17.56
C VAL A 448 37.29 0.47 -17.76
N ASP A 449 38.02 1.14 -16.87
CA ASP A 449 38.18 2.59 -16.88
C ASP A 449 39.15 3.05 -18.01
N GLN A 450 40.27 2.33 -18.20
CA GLN A 450 41.23 2.62 -19.25
C GLN A 450 40.77 2.14 -20.63
N LYS A 451 39.77 1.23 -20.67
CA LYS A 451 39.27 0.57 -21.89
C LYS A 451 40.39 -0.18 -22.64
N ILE A 452 41.35 -0.73 -21.88
CA ILE A 452 42.47 -1.51 -22.38
C ILE A 452 42.18 -2.99 -22.21
N LEU A 453 42.45 -3.79 -23.24
CA LEU A 453 42.43 -5.24 -23.20
C LEU A 453 43.84 -5.77 -23.41
N GLU A 454 44.32 -6.49 -22.43
CA GLU A 454 45.61 -7.22 -22.48
C GLU A 454 45.31 -8.69 -22.72
N ASN A 455 45.73 -9.24 -23.88
CA ASN A 455 45.55 -10.64 -24.20
C ASN A 455 46.80 -11.44 -23.77
N GLU A 456 46.54 -12.58 -23.17
CA GLU A 456 47.59 -13.48 -22.65
C GLU A 456 47.34 -14.90 -23.18
N GLN A 457 48.41 -15.65 -23.39
CA GLN A 457 48.42 -17.06 -23.78
C GLN A 457 47.75 -17.35 -25.14
N ASN A 458 48.49 -17.96 -26.06
CA ASN A 458 48.02 -18.43 -27.36
C ASN A 458 47.31 -17.34 -28.20
N ILE A 459 47.92 -16.15 -28.32
CA ILE A 459 47.34 -15.02 -29.02
C ILE A 459 47.38 -15.26 -30.52
N LYS A 460 46.24 -15.18 -31.22
CA LYS A 460 46.11 -15.14 -32.67
C LYS A 460 45.39 -13.88 -33.09
N ILE A 461 45.96 -13.18 -34.05
CA ILE A 461 45.34 -11.97 -34.62
C ILE A 461 44.98 -12.29 -36.07
N ASN A 462 43.69 -12.25 -36.38
CA ASN A 462 43.15 -12.40 -37.71
C ASN A 462 42.69 -11.03 -38.20
N TYR A 463 43.34 -10.51 -39.20
CA TYR A 463 42.95 -9.30 -39.87
C TYR A 463 42.34 -9.66 -41.22
N TYR A 464 41.06 -9.45 -41.40
CA TYR A 464 40.40 -9.72 -42.67
C TYR A 464 40.63 -8.56 -43.62
N LEU A 465 41.60 -8.72 -44.54
CA LEU A 465 41.73 -7.91 -45.73
C LEU A 465 40.53 -8.19 -46.62
N GLN A 466 39.66 -7.22 -46.86
CA GLN A 466 38.70 -7.38 -47.95
C GLN A 466 39.48 -7.53 -49.25
N LYS A 467 39.23 -8.62 -49.99
CA LYS A 467 39.56 -8.69 -51.41
C LYS A 467 38.84 -7.50 -52.06
N ASN A 468 39.58 -6.57 -52.60
CA ASN A 468 39.06 -5.39 -53.21
C ASN A 468 38.07 -5.77 -54.31
N ASP A 469 36.77 -5.56 -54.07
CA ASP A 469 35.99 -4.95 -55.12
C ASP A 469 36.36 -3.48 -55.09
N SER A 470 37.09 -3.09 -56.13
CA SER A 470 37.60 -1.78 -56.42
C SER A 470 36.88 -0.60 -55.76
N ASN A 471 37.32 -0.19 -54.56
CA ASN A 471 37.32 1.18 -54.12
C ASN A 471 38.34 1.34 -53.00
N THR A 472 39.48 1.79 -53.38
CA THR A 472 40.65 2.19 -52.61
C THR A 472 40.26 3.05 -51.40
N GLN A 473 40.31 2.49 -50.17
CA GLN A 473 40.61 3.31 -49.02
C GLN A 473 42.09 3.30 -48.74
N THR A 474 42.78 4.23 -49.34
CA THR A 474 44.11 4.63 -48.97
C THR A 474 44.09 5.13 -47.53
N THR A 475 44.96 4.59 -46.65
CA THR A 475 45.45 5.24 -45.44
C THR A 475 46.28 6.45 -45.84
N GLY A 476 45.63 7.44 -46.46
CA GLY A 476 46.20 8.69 -46.88
C GLY A 476 45.56 9.83 -46.10
N LYS A 477 46.38 10.88 -45.86
CA LYS A 477 45.91 12.20 -45.43
C LYS A 477 44.62 12.51 -46.14
N ALA A 478 43.58 12.96 -45.37
CA ALA A 478 42.30 13.36 -45.97
C ALA A 478 42.50 14.34 -47.11
N ASP A 479 41.88 14.05 -48.25
CA ASP A 479 41.94 14.96 -49.42
C ASP A 479 41.50 16.35 -48.97
N PRO A 480 42.26 17.42 -49.28
CA PRO A 480 41.89 18.78 -48.97
C PRO A 480 40.47 19.14 -49.45
N LYS A 481 40.01 18.57 -50.58
CA LYS A 481 38.68 18.76 -51.13
C LYS A 481 37.60 18.14 -50.24
N ASP A 482 37.85 16.94 -49.68
CA ASP A 482 36.93 16.24 -48.75
C ASP A 482 36.96 16.93 -47.39
N THR A 483 38.11 17.40 -46.92
CA THR A 483 38.26 18.20 -45.69
C THR A 483 37.47 19.50 -45.80
N ALA A 484 37.66 20.23 -46.89
CA ALA A 484 36.90 21.47 -47.15
C ALA A 484 35.37 21.26 -47.25
N ALA A 485 34.98 20.09 -47.81
CA ALA A 485 33.56 19.71 -47.86
C ALA A 485 32.96 19.47 -46.48
N VAL A 486 33.67 18.70 -45.62
CA VAL A 486 33.24 18.47 -44.24
C VAL A 486 33.19 19.76 -43.43
N ASP A 487 34.20 20.65 -43.58
CA ASP A 487 34.19 21.95 -42.89
C ASP A 487 33.07 22.88 -43.37
N ASN A 488 32.76 22.88 -44.66
CA ASN A 488 31.65 23.64 -45.23
C ASN A 488 30.32 23.14 -44.69
N VAL A 489 30.07 21.83 -44.65
CA VAL A 489 28.88 21.25 -44.11
C VAL A 489 28.79 21.44 -42.57
N TYR A 490 29.93 21.31 -41.87
CA TYR A 490 29.99 21.61 -40.43
C TYR A 490 29.57 23.02 -40.10
N SER A 491 29.96 24.05 -40.88
CA SER A 491 29.55 25.42 -40.64
C SER A 491 28.07 25.66 -40.93
N ARG A 492 27.50 25.04 -41.95
CA ARG A 492 26.13 25.18 -42.41
C ARG A 492 25.11 24.31 -41.67
N LEU A 493 25.51 23.15 -41.15
CA LEU A 493 24.61 22.27 -40.41
C LEU A 493 24.18 22.95 -39.13
N ASN A 494 22.89 23.15 -38.96
CA ASN A 494 22.33 23.77 -37.76
C ASN A 494 21.04 23.08 -37.34
N ILE A 495 20.76 23.10 -36.04
CA ILE A 495 19.47 22.73 -35.43
C ILE A 495 19.03 23.93 -34.62
N ASN A 496 17.84 24.47 -34.93
CA ASN A 496 17.24 25.49 -34.10
C ASN A 496 16.73 24.87 -32.79
N ALA A 497 17.21 25.37 -31.64
CA ALA A 497 16.79 24.86 -30.33
C ALA A 497 15.29 25.06 -30.07
N ASP A 498 14.66 26.08 -30.68
CA ASP A 498 13.23 26.32 -30.54
C ASP A 498 12.37 25.29 -31.27
N ASP A 499 12.92 24.60 -32.28
CA ASP A 499 12.22 23.48 -32.93
C ASP A 499 11.92 22.35 -31.97
N VAL A 500 12.73 22.18 -30.93
CA VAL A 500 12.47 21.19 -29.88
C VAL A 500 11.23 21.53 -29.06
N LYS A 501 10.97 22.82 -28.85
CA LYS A 501 9.79 23.30 -28.10
C LYS A 501 8.51 23.14 -28.91
N ASN A 502 8.58 23.45 -30.22
CA ASN A 502 7.40 23.60 -31.05
C ASN A 502 7.01 22.35 -31.84
N ASN A 503 7.98 21.48 -32.15
CA ASN A 503 7.77 20.32 -33.01
C ASN A 503 7.73 19.00 -32.24
N THR A 504 7.23 17.95 -32.89
CA THR A 504 7.29 16.54 -32.41
C THR A 504 8.49 15.80 -32.97
N SER A 505 9.19 16.37 -33.94
CA SER A 505 10.43 15.83 -34.53
C SER A 505 11.30 16.94 -35.09
N LEU A 506 12.61 16.69 -35.07
CA LEU A 506 13.63 17.51 -35.75
C LEU A 506 13.91 16.94 -37.15
N ASN A 507 14.19 17.78 -38.10
CA ASN A 507 14.67 17.33 -39.39
C ASN A 507 16.19 17.06 -39.33
N LEU A 508 16.57 15.84 -39.05
CA LEU A 508 17.96 15.39 -39.00
C LEU A 508 18.41 14.92 -40.39
N VAL A 509 19.06 15.80 -41.13
CA VAL A 509 19.55 15.48 -42.50
C VAL A 509 20.56 14.35 -42.45
N LYS A 510 20.46 13.40 -43.41
CA LYS A 510 21.34 12.22 -43.51
C LYS A 510 22.54 12.47 -44.47
N SER A 511 22.43 13.47 -45.31
CA SER A 511 23.51 13.92 -46.22
C SER A 511 23.34 15.39 -46.58
N MET A 512 24.44 16.07 -46.89
CA MET A 512 24.45 17.43 -47.41
C MET A 512 25.51 17.57 -48.50
N VAL A 513 25.19 18.34 -49.54
CA VAL A 513 26.15 18.71 -50.59
C VAL A 513 26.89 19.94 -50.14
N ALA A 514 28.23 19.87 -50.09
CA ALA A 514 29.10 21.00 -49.79
C ALA A 514 29.17 21.99 -50.98
N SER A 515 29.62 23.23 -50.74
CA SER A 515 29.75 24.25 -51.77
C SER A 515 30.70 23.87 -52.94
N ASN A 516 31.62 22.92 -52.70
CA ASN A 516 32.52 22.37 -53.69
C ASN A 516 31.95 21.15 -54.47
N GLY A 517 30.62 20.90 -54.33
CA GLY A 517 29.92 19.80 -55.01
C GLY A 517 30.10 18.43 -54.41
N VAL A 518 30.87 18.26 -53.33
CA VAL A 518 31.05 16.98 -52.64
C VAL A 518 29.87 16.67 -51.75
N ASN A 519 29.30 15.47 -51.90
CA ASN A 519 28.24 15.00 -51.03
C ASN A 519 28.82 14.36 -49.75
N THR A 520 28.47 14.91 -48.58
CA THR A 520 28.85 14.44 -47.27
C THR A 520 27.74 13.62 -46.62
N GLN A 521 28.07 12.59 -45.88
CA GLN A 521 27.17 11.81 -45.07
C GLN A 521 27.09 12.40 -43.65
N VAL A 522 25.89 12.45 -43.07
CA VAL A 522 25.68 12.93 -41.69
C VAL A 522 25.05 11.78 -40.90
N LYS A 523 25.76 11.27 -39.90
CA LYS A 523 25.27 10.23 -38.98
C LYS A 523 25.01 10.82 -37.62
N TRP A 524 23.82 10.61 -37.10
CA TRP A 524 23.38 11.17 -35.84
C TRP A 524 23.48 10.21 -34.67
N THR A 525 23.90 10.71 -33.52
CA THR A 525 23.83 10.01 -32.24
C THR A 525 23.17 10.91 -31.18
N SER A 526 22.50 10.33 -30.20
CA SER A 526 21.80 11.05 -29.13
C SER A 526 22.29 10.57 -27.77
N SER A 527 22.55 11.52 -26.86
CA SER A 527 22.88 11.18 -25.46
C SER A 527 21.66 10.65 -24.68
N ASN A 528 20.44 10.84 -25.20
CA ASN A 528 19.21 10.31 -24.61
C ASN A 528 18.17 10.00 -25.70
N ILE A 529 18.25 8.79 -26.24
CA ILE A 529 17.37 8.32 -27.32
C ILE A 529 15.90 8.25 -26.92
N ASN A 530 15.58 8.21 -25.61
CA ASN A 530 14.20 8.24 -25.13
C ASN A 530 13.61 9.65 -25.14
N ALA A 531 14.43 10.67 -25.12
CA ALA A 531 14.00 12.08 -25.20
C ALA A 531 14.04 12.63 -26.62
N ILE A 532 15.15 12.40 -27.35
CA ILE A 532 15.25 12.64 -28.81
C ILE A 532 15.99 11.45 -29.40
N ASP A 533 15.37 10.72 -30.32
CA ASP A 533 16.01 9.58 -30.98
C ASP A 533 16.86 10.01 -32.20
N VAL A 534 17.59 9.07 -32.78
CA VAL A 534 18.47 9.31 -33.93
C VAL A 534 17.73 9.64 -35.23
N THR A 535 16.41 9.51 -35.27
CA THR A 535 15.56 9.95 -36.40
C THR A 535 15.05 11.38 -36.21
N GLY A 536 15.30 11.95 -35.04
CA GLY A 536 14.85 13.28 -34.66
C GLY A 536 13.51 13.31 -33.91
N LYS A 537 12.86 12.18 -33.67
CA LYS A 537 11.59 12.12 -32.94
C LYS A 537 11.78 12.61 -31.51
N ILE A 538 10.95 13.54 -31.07
CA ILE A 538 10.99 14.19 -29.75
C ILE A 538 9.91 13.59 -28.86
N ASN A 539 10.30 13.18 -27.66
CA ASN A 539 9.40 12.69 -26.64
C ASN A 539 9.33 13.71 -25.48
N LYS A 540 8.20 14.41 -25.40
CA LYS A 540 7.94 15.44 -24.37
C LYS A 540 7.09 14.90 -23.20
N GLN A 541 7.02 13.60 -22.99
CA GLN A 541 6.26 13.01 -21.90
C GLN A 541 6.62 13.64 -20.55
N PHE A 542 5.68 13.57 -19.61
CA PHE A 542 5.83 14.18 -18.28
C PHE A 542 7.05 13.67 -17.52
N TYR A 543 7.99 14.56 -17.16
CA TYR A 543 9.23 14.28 -16.41
C TYR A 543 9.16 14.69 -14.93
N GLY A 544 7.98 15.06 -14.42
CA GLY A 544 7.83 15.67 -13.10
C GLY A 544 8.03 17.19 -13.11
N GLY A 545 7.75 17.85 -14.25
CA GLY A 545 7.85 19.31 -14.42
C GLY A 545 9.25 19.81 -14.76
N THR A 546 10.27 18.94 -14.93
CA THR A 546 11.64 19.34 -15.30
C THR A 546 11.94 19.01 -16.75
N SER A 547 12.63 19.91 -17.45
CA SER A 547 13.14 19.67 -18.81
C SER A 547 14.30 18.66 -18.81
N LYS A 548 14.62 18.07 -19.99
CA LYS A 548 15.75 17.17 -20.21
C LYS A 548 16.71 17.78 -21.21
N THR A 549 17.99 17.86 -20.83
CA THR A 549 19.06 18.23 -21.77
C THR A 549 19.50 16.99 -22.55
N VAL A 550 19.57 17.11 -23.87
CA VAL A 550 19.99 16.07 -24.81
C VAL A 550 21.07 16.64 -25.70
N THR A 551 22.20 15.95 -25.82
CA THR A 551 23.23 16.27 -26.79
C THR A 551 23.04 15.40 -28.03
N LEU A 552 22.74 16.00 -29.18
CA LEU A 552 22.78 15.35 -30.48
C LEU A 552 24.14 15.60 -31.13
N ASN A 553 24.81 14.56 -31.56
CA ASN A 553 26.05 14.66 -32.29
C ASN A 553 25.87 14.26 -33.76
N ALA A 554 26.19 15.15 -34.65
CA ALA A 554 26.24 14.94 -36.08
C ALA A 554 27.68 14.59 -36.49
N ASN A 555 27.95 13.34 -36.85
CA ASN A 555 29.22 12.94 -37.46
C ASN A 555 29.12 13.15 -38.97
N ILE A 556 29.80 14.16 -39.46
CA ILE A 556 29.86 14.59 -40.87
C ILE A 556 31.07 13.91 -41.50
N VAL A 557 30.84 13.12 -42.54
CA VAL A 557 31.87 12.30 -43.15
C VAL A 557 31.89 12.46 -44.66
N SER A 558 33.09 12.65 -45.24
CA SER A 558 33.38 12.55 -46.66
C SER A 558 34.68 11.75 -46.82
N LYS A 559 34.58 10.51 -47.38
CA LYS A 559 35.69 9.54 -47.47
C LYS A 559 36.49 9.46 -46.18
N ASN A 560 37.73 9.98 -46.15
CA ASN A 560 38.62 9.96 -44.99
C ASN A 560 38.56 11.23 -44.12
N ALA A 561 37.80 12.25 -44.52
CA ALA A 561 37.53 13.45 -43.72
C ALA A 561 36.30 13.27 -42.85
N GLN A 562 36.41 13.64 -41.58
CA GLN A 562 35.26 13.62 -40.66
C GLN A 562 35.33 14.73 -39.63
N LYS A 563 34.18 15.20 -39.19
CA LYS A 563 34.06 16.19 -38.11
C LYS A 563 32.74 15.97 -37.37
N ILE A 564 32.76 16.13 -36.06
CA ILE A 564 31.56 15.99 -35.22
C ILE A 564 31.07 17.37 -34.80
N LYS A 565 29.80 17.67 -35.04
CA LYS A 565 29.11 18.85 -34.51
C LYS A 565 28.09 18.46 -33.46
N SER A 566 28.22 19.03 -32.26
CA SER A 566 27.35 18.75 -31.14
C SER A 566 26.30 19.86 -30.97
N PHE A 567 25.07 19.46 -30.68
CA PHE A 567 23.94 20.33 -30.39
C PHE A 567 23.37 19.97 -29.01
N ASN A 568 23.44 20.92 -28.07
CA ASN A 568 22.83 20.76 -26.75
C ASN A 568 21.40 21.32 -26.81
N LEU A 569 20.43 20.44 -26.69
CA LEU A 569 19.01 20.71 -26.82
C LEU A 569 18.30 20.48 -25.52
N THR A 570 17.31 21.32 -25.18
CA THR A 570 16.50 21.15 -24.00
C THR A 570 15.09 20.72 -24.40
N VAL A 571 14.72 19.50 -24.09
CA VAL A 571 13.37 18.96 -24.31
C VAL A 571 12.49 19.38 -23.13
N PRO A 572 11.45 20.22 -23.34
CA PRO A 572 10.55 20.59 -22.25
C PRO A 572 9.75 19.41 -21.77
N SER A 573 9.44 19.38 -20.48
CA SER A 573 8.48 18.42 -19.92
C SER A 573 7.08 18.84 -20.29
N GLU A 574 6.25 17.89 -20.66
CA GLU A 574 4.79 18.04 -20.67
C GLU A 574 4.32 18.56 -19.30
N THR A 575 3.43 19.53 -19.29
CA THR A 575 2.79 20.02 -18.06
C THR A 575 1.84 18.96 -17.49
N VAL A 576 1.47 19.08 -16.23
CA VAL A 576 0.47 18.18 -15.63
C VAL A 576 -0.85 18.23 -16.40
N LEU A 577 -1.28 19.43 -16.82
CA LEU A 577 -2.51 19.62 -17.59
C LEU A 577 -2.46 18.91 -18.96
N GLU A 578 -1.36 19.06 -19.70
CA GLU A 578 -1.16 18.39 -21.00
C GLU A 578 -1.13 16.86 -20.83
N MET A 579 -0.47 16.36 -19.78
CA MET A 579 -0.44 14.93 -19.43
C MET A 579 -1.85 14.41 -19.15
N LEU A 580 -2.65 15.13 -18.35
CA LEU A 580 -4.03 14.75 -18.04
C LEU A 580 -4.92 14.80 -19.30
N LYS A 581 -4.75 15.81 -20.15
CA LYS A 581 -5.45 15.93 -21.44
C LYS A 581 -5.15 14.74 -22.35
N ARG A 582 -3.89 14.35 -22.47
CA ARG A 582 -3.48 13.17 -23.22
C ARG A 582 -4.03 11.88 -22.59
N GLY A 583 -3.94 11.74 -21.27
CA GLY A 583 -4.45 10.58 -20.53
C GLY A 583 -5.95 10.40 -20.64
N SER A 584 -6.72 11.48 -20.75
CA SER A 584 -8.17 11.42 -20.93
C SER A 584 -8.61 10.65 -22.20
N SER A 585 -7.72 10.56 -23.19
CA SER A 585 -7.98 9.81 -24.42
C SER A 585 -7.83 8.29 -24.23
N ASN A 586 -7.23 7.84 -23.14
CA ASN A 586 -7.10 6.41 -22.79
C ASN A 586 -8.33 5.87 -22.06
N ILE A 587 -9.27 6.73 -21.70
CA ILE A 587 -10.51 6.32 -21.05
C ILE A 587 -11.44 5.71 -22.07
N TYR A 588 -11.80 4.47 -21.83
CA TYR A 588 -12.78 3.73 -22.63
C TYR A 588 -14.14 3.74 -21.93
N ILE A 589 -15.17 4.18 -22.61
CA ILE A 589 -16.57 4.06 -22.18
C ILE A 589 -17.23 2.95 -22.99
N PRO A 590 -17.81 1.93 -22.34
CA PRO A 590 -18.45 0.81 -23.02
C PRO A 590 -19.57 1.27 -23.97
N VAL A 591 -19.72 0.57 -25.09
CA VAL A 591 -20.89 0.70 -25.98
C VAL A 591 -22.00 -0.16 -25.38
N VAL A 592 -23.22 0.36 -25.31
CA VAL A 592 -24.38 -0.36 -24.79
C VAL A 592 -25.43 -0.62 -25.88
N SER A 593 -26.10 -1.74 -25.78
CA SER A 593 -27.12 -2.15 -26.80
C SER A 593 -28.52 -1.61 -26.51
N ARG A 594 -28.78 -1.16 -25.26
CA ARG A 594 -30.09 -0.64 -24.86
C ARG A 594 -30.03 0.21 -23.59
N ILE A 595 -30.97 1.10 -23.43
CA ILE A 595 -31.23 1.87 -22.21
C ILE A 595 -31.56 0.89 -21.07
N GLY A 596 -31.11 1.22 -19.83
CA GLY A 596 -31.24 0.36 -18.65
C GLY A 596 -30.04 -0.57 -18.40
N THR A 597 -29.06 -0.60 -19.32
CA THR A 597 -27.83 -1.36 -19.11
C THR A 597 -26.96 -0.71 -18.03
N GLU A 598 -26.53 -1.48 -17.03
CA GLU A 598 -25.53 -1.04 -16.07
C GLU A 598 -24.14 -1.09 -16.71
N ILE A 599 -23.38 -0.01 -16.61
CA ILE A 599 -21.97 0.06 -17.03
C ILE A 599 -21.08 0.42 -15.85
N THR A 600 -19.84 -0.07 -15.90
CA THR A 600 -18.81 0.28 -14.93
C THR A 600 -17.87 1.31 -15.55
N LEU A 601 -17.71 2.45 -14.88
CA LEU A 601 -16.80 3.53 -15.24
C LEU A 601 -15.44 3.34 -14.58
N PRO A 602 -14.32 3.61 -15.27
CA PRO A 602 -13.00 3.48 -14.66
C PRO A 602 -12.78 4.49 -13.55
N ARG A 603 -12.32 4.02 -12.39
CA ARG A 603 -11.94 4.88 -11.25
C ARG A 603 -10.58 5.53 -11.43
N THR A 604 -9.73 4.93 -12.26
CA THR A 604 -8.39 5.44 -12.59
C THR A 604 -8.09 5.24 -14.06
N VAL A 605 -7.21 6.04 -14.60
CA VAL A 605 -6.64 5.87 -15.95
C VAL A 605 -5.12 5.78 -15.88
N GLY A 606 -4.55 4.80 -16.60
CA GLY A 606 -3.11 4.65 -16.75
C GLY A 606 -2.56 5.69 -17.75
N ILE A 607 -1.61 6.52 -17.31
CA ILE A 607 -0.95 7.50 -18.17
C ILE A 607 0.55 7.20 -18.18
N ASN A 608 1.10 6.96 -19.37
CA ASN A 608 2.54 6.80 -19.52
C ASN A 608 3.24 8.12 -19.30
N THR A 609 4.28 8.08 -18.47
CA THR A 609 5.20 9.17 -18.23
C THR A 609 6.61 8.70 -18.58
N PHE A 610 7.56 9.61 -18.64
CA PHE A 610 8.95 9.23 -18.84
C PHE A 610 9.52 8.29 -17.76
N LYS A 611 8.93 8.29 -16.56
CA LYS A 611 9.30 7.41 -15.43
C LYS A 611 8.47 6.12 -15.34
N GLY A 612 7.63 5.85 -16.34
CA GLY A 612 6.69 4.73 -16.35
C GLY A 612 5.23 5.15 -16.26
N MET A 613 4.33 4.18 -16.19
CA MET A 613 2.89 4.43 -16.11
C MET A 613 2.48 4.84 -14.69
N ILE A 614 1.72 5.92 -14.57
CA ILE A 614 1.05 6.35 -13.34
C ILE A 614 -0.45 6.10 -13.45
N GLN A 615 -1.12 5.80 -12.32
CA GLN A 615 -2.57 5.68 -12.24
C GLN A 615 -3.15 6.99 -11.73
N VAL A 616 -3.95 7.65 -12.55
CA VAL A 616 -4.58 8.93 -12.24
C VAL A 616 -6.05 8.71 -11.89
N PRO A 617 -6.53 9.19 -10.71
CA PRO A 617 -7.94 9.09 -10.35
C PRO A 617 -8.86 9.82 -11.32
N VAL A 618 -10.03 9.22 -11.56
CA VAL A 618 -11.12 9.80 -12.36
C VAL A 618 -12.37 9.90 -11.51
N THR A 619 -12.96 11.08 -11.42
CA THR A 619 -14.28 11.31 -10.83
C THR A 619 -15.29 11.59 -11.93
N TRP A 620 -16.51 11.06 -11.76
CA TRP A 620 -17.54 11.11 -12.78
C TRP A 620 -18.73 11.96 -12.37
N LYS A 621 -19.28 12.71 -13.33
CA LYS A 621 -20.56 13.42 -13.21
C LYS A 621 -21.47 13.08 -14.38
N ALA A 622 -22.75 12.97 -14.10
CA ALA A 622 -23.82 12.93 -15.09
C ALA A 622 -24.82 14.04 -14.77
N ASN A 623 -25.13 14.89 -15.73
CA ASN A 623 -26.01 16.08 -15.54
C ASN A 623 -25.58 16.96 -14.35
N GLY A 624 -24.27 17.17 -14.17
CA GLY A 624 -23.70 17.98 -13.11
C GLY A 624 -23.61 17.31 -11.74
N ALA A 625 -24.30 16.18 -11.49
CA ALA A 625 -24.24 15.45 -10.23
C ALA A 625 -23.14 14.40 -10.26
N VAL A 626 -22.41 14.24 -9.13
CA VAL A 626 -21.40 13.18 -8.97
C VAL A 626 -22.10 11.82 -8.98
N VAL A 627 -21.62 10.91 -9.79
CA VAL A 627 -22.12 9.54 -9.90
C VAL A 627 -21.07 8.53 -9.44
N SER A 628 -21.53 7.36 -9.04
CA SER A 628 -20.66 6.22 -8.71
C SER A 628 -19.96 5.69 -9.98
N ASP A 629 -19.01 4.78 -9.78
CA ASP A 629 -18.36 4.04 -10.86
C ASP A 629 -19.28 3.00 -11.55
N ARG A 630 -20.52 2.80 -11.04
CA ARG A 630 -21.56 2.00 -11.69
C ARG A 630 -22.77 2.87 -11.92
N ILE A 631 -23.22 2.93 -13.16
CA ILE A 631 -24.38 3.72 -13.57
C ILE A 631 -25.29 2.92 -14.49
N ASN A 632 -26.58 3.08 -14.34
CA ASN A 632 -27.57 2.61 -15.30
C ASN A 632 -27.71 3.65 -16.42
N VAL A 633 -27.45 3.25 -17.64
CA VAL A 633 -27.53 4.14 -18.81
C VAL A 633 -29.00 4.45 -19.12
N ASN A 634 -29.33 5.73 -19.18
CA ASN A 634 -30.65 6.21 -19.57
C ASN A 634 -30.53 7.40 -20.53
N ALA A 635 -31.64 7.88 -21.05
CA ALA A 635 -31.62 9.01 -21.98
C ALA A 635 -31.03 10.30 -21.44
N TYR A 636 -31.05 10.46 -20.11
CA TYR A 636 -30.57 11.68 -19.42
C TYR A 636 -29.07 11.62 -19.08
N ASN A 637 -28.46 10.45 -18.97
CA ASN A 637 -27.05 10.29 -18.62
C ASN A 637 -26.18 9.74 -19.76
N SER A 638 -26.59 9.98 -21.00
CA SER A 638 -25.81 9.59 -22.20
C SER A 638 -24.50 10.38 -22.35
N GLU A 639 -24.38 11.51 -21.68
CA GLU A 639 -23.16 12.31 -21.59
C GLU A 639 -22.62 12.28 -20.15
N LEU A 640 -21.33 12.01 -20.03
CA LEU A 640 -20.61 11.93 -18.75
C LEU A 640 -19.43 12.89 -18.76
N GLU A 641 -19.23 13.57 -17.67
CA GLU A 641 -18.00 14.35 -17.43
C GLU A 641 -17.04 13.55 -16.56
N GLY A 642 -15.88 13.21 -17.12
CA GLY A 642 -14.79 12.56 -16.40
C GLY A 642 -13.72 13.59 -16.03
N THR A 643 -13.48 13.81 -14.74
CA THR A 643 -12.43 14.70 -14.23
C THR A 643 -11.25 13.89 -13.72
N LEU A 644 -10.09 14.08 -14.37
CA LEU A 644 -8.81 13.52 -13.97
C LEU A 644 -8.12 14.51 -13.02
N THR A 645 -7.59 14.02 -11.90
CA THR A 645 -6.92 14.85 -10.90
C THR A 645 -5.52 14.32 -10.60
N TYR A 646 -4.49 15.16 -10.72
CA TYR A 646 -3.12 14.82 -10.37
C TYR A 646 -2.34 16.06 -9.91
N LEU A 647 -1.59 15.94 -8.81
CA LEU A 647 -0.79 17.03 -8.22
C LEU A 647 -1.53 18.37 -8.12
N GLY A 648 -2.80 18.34 -7.70
CA GLY A 648 -3.64 19.54 -7.55
C GLY A 648 -4.18 20.11 -8.86
N THR A 649 -3.87 19.53 -10.01
CA THR A 649 -4.39 19.95 -11.31
C THR A 649 -5.53 19.05 -11.75
N ASN A 650 -6.60 19.65 -12.25
CA ASN A 650 -7.79 18.96 -12.75
C ASN A 650 -7.93 19.18 -14.26
N TYR A 651 -8.36 18.12 -14.95
CA TYR A 651 -8.78 18.18 -16.35
C TYR A 651 -10.09 17.45 -16.53
N THR A 652 -11.13 18.12 -17.00
CA THR A 652 -12.46 17.54 -17.27
C THR A 652 -12.69 17.37 -18.75
N LYS A 653 -13.23 16.23 -19.13
CA LYS A 653 -13.63 15.93 -20.51
C LYS A 653 -14.99 15.25 -20.53
N THR A 654 -15.80 15.63 -21.52
CA THR A 654 -17.10 14.99 -21.78
C THR A 654 -16.92 13.73 -22.62
N TYR A 655 -17.58 12.66 -22.21
CA TYR A 655 -17.64 11.36 -22.87
C TYR A 655 -19.09 11.04 -23.20
N ARG A 656 -19.33 10.56 -24.40
CA ARG A 656 -20.65 10.11 -24.82
C ARG A 656 -20.75 8.60 -24.80
N ILE A 657 -21.81 8.09 -24.18
CA ILE A 657 -22.14 6.68 -24.23
C ILE A 657 -22.76 6.40 -25.58
N LYS A 658 -22.15 5.51 -26.37
CA LYS A 658 -22.70 5.09 -27.66
C LYS A 658 -23.72 4.00 -27.43
N LEU A 659 -24.93 4.22 -27.95
CA LEU A 659 -25.96 3.18 -28.07
C LEU A 659 -25.82 2.53 -29.45
N ASN A 660 -25.63 1.20 -29.49
CA ASN A 660 -25.79 0.45 -30.77
C ASN A 660 -27.27 0.39 -31.06
N GLN A 661 -27.69 0.99 -32.19
CA GLN A 661 -29.02 0.83 -32.73
C GLN A 661 -29.18 -0.56 -33.34
#